data_4496d44679dd577b5f3b9dedfcd7a882
#
_entry.id   4496d44679dd577b5f3b9dedfcd7a882
#
_cell.length_a   1.000
_cell.length_b   1.000
_cell.length_c   1.000
_cell.angle_alpha   90.00
_cell.angle_beta   90.00
_cell.angle_gamma   90.00
#
_symmetry.space_group_name_H-M   'P 1'
#
loop_
_entity.id
_entity.type
_entity.pdbx_description
1 polymer ?
#
loop_
_entity_poly.entity_id
_entity_poly.type
_entity_poly.pdbx_seq_one_letter_code
_entity_poly.pdbx_strand_id
1 'polypeptide(L)'
;LSITLLSAGLPVHAAEFENTPEEAPLEEENKSEIKNYRQAQDMPYGATLYEYFQGNSFDALSTLLVAQQRGSIKVHRDSAALIEGGISLSFGLHKRAAELFEQQLQAANQSAAPQLRQTAWLKLAELNYLQGDFSSAAAHLEKSGATDSSTLPLNLALRSEDIATATKHLKNANLPLAQRLLAHINLAAALARRGDLNAAAKEYRFASSLAAEQDEASEELLILADKAHIGAGYSLALTGNFAQAQKEFSHVRLHTPWATKALLGLAWSSINGEQYQEGVEALRFLLAEHEHSPAAREARVALPYAYEKQAEHSRALSAYSDAATYYQATIQQLQKLQRQLALEPLADTNQFSQAQRYGWLQLAQAAPLLRDNQHFLLPILQSDQFQLRLSELRDLQQMDTVLIDWSQKIPQLHSLIDERHQRRSGIIDKYQSAEFNQQLQIASQQYRNLNDALAQIENKRDVLALLEVTGGGEDDNSEIAEMLEILQSAEQRYQLLRSNGKGSDYQEETLNRARGILMWQASEEYHQRLWQQHKTLQKIEISLRNGEKQLRKTSVEADRAPQLTQLTNRLEVTATLLTGQRAAIAQAAAVIESALRQDVIAELKREQVRIQGYQAHTRLAIARLQDAAMQEAARQPLLERPLESNGLEVQNQENAREKNSIEVEKVTEKKSVEISASEGVQSE
;
A
#
# COMPACT_ATOMS: atom_id res chain seq x y z
N LEU A 1 4.24 -9.70 19.33
CA LEU A 1 4.84 -8.43 18.87
C LEU A 1 4.01 -7.95 17.70
N SER A 2 3.07 -7.07 18.01
CA SER A 2 2.21 -6.43 17.04
C SER A 2 3.03 -5.51 16.16
N ILE A 3 3.02 -5.76 14.85
CA ILE A 3 3.54 -4.86 13.82
C ILE A 3 2.55 -3.67 13.64
N THR A 4 2.24 -2.99 14.73
CA THR A 4 1.57 -1.67 14.70
C THR A 4 2.57 -0.54 14.56
N LEU A 5 3.79 -0.82 14.10
CA LEU A 5 4.92 0.12 14.11
C LEU A 5 5.23 0.76 12.76
N LEU A 6 4.38 0.59 11.75
CA LEU A 6 4.63 1.20 10.44
C LEU A 6 3.77 2.43 10.14
N SER A 7 2.97 2.92 11.09
CA SER A 7 2.18 4.14 10.92
C SER A 7 2.52 5.26 11.91
N ALA A 8 3.69 5.22 12.56
CA ALA A 8 4.17 6.41 13.24
C ALA A 8 4.58 7.43 12.19
N GLY A 9 3.59 8.12 11.64
CA GLY A 9 3.78 9.33 10.89
C GLY A 9 4.66 10.28 11.70
N LEU A 10 5.61 10.90 11.04
CA LEU A 10 6.28 12.09 11.58
C LEU A 10 5.21 13.02 12.14
N PRO A 11 5.33 13.53 13.35
CA PRO A 11 4.36 14.48 13.89
C PRO A 11 4.44 15.76 13.05
N VAL A 12 3.58 15.86 12.06
CA VAL A 12 3.23 17.13 11.45
C VAL A 12 2.14 17.70 12.37
N HIS A 13 2.43 18.76 13.09
CA HIS A 13 1.41 19.60 13.69
C HIS A 13 0.49 20.07 12.57
N ALA A 14 -0.63 19.37 12.37
CA ALA A 14 -1.77 19.89 11.66
C ALA A 14 -2.37 20.97 12.54
N ALA A 15 -2.14 22.24 12.20
CA ALA A 15 -2.91 23.32 12.74
C ALA A 15 -4.35 23.17 12.23
N GLU A 16 -5.26 22.88 13.13
CA GLU A 16 -6.70 22.93 12.89
C GLU A 16 -7.07 24.34 12.40
N PHE A 17 -7.62 24.42 11.20
CA PHE A 17 -8.24 25.62 10.70
C PHE A 17 -9.67 25.69 11.26
N GLU A 18 -9.86 26.36 12.39
CA GLU A 18 -11.16 26.89 12.76
C GLU A 18 -11.42 28.19 11.97
N ASN A 19 -12.47 28.13 11.17
CA ASN A 19 -13.06 29.32 10.54
C ASN A 19 -13.80 30.15 11.58
N THR A 20 -13.26 31.28 11.92
CA THR A 20 -14.06 32.44 12.41
C THR A 20 -13.47 33.74 11.89
N PRO A 21 -14.31 34.66 11.38
CA PRO A 21 -13.84 35.92 10.84
C PRO A 21 -13.84 36.97 11.92
N GLU A 22 -12.66 37.44 12.30
CA GLU A 22 -12.56 38.72 13.00
C GLU A 22 -11.28 39.45 12.55
N GLU A 23 -11.46 40.49 11.75
CA GLU A 23 -10.40 41.36 11.28
C GLU A 23 -9.87 42.23 12.45
N ALA A 24 -8.63 41.97 12.84
CA ALA A 24 -7.83 42.91 13.63
C ALA A 24 -6.63 43.38 12.78
N PRO A 25 -6.23 44.65 12.84
CA PRO A 25 -5.19 45.20 11.99
C PRO A 25 -3.82 44.66 12.38
N LEU A 26 -3.19 43.95 11.47
CA LEU A 26 -1.84 43.41 11.61
C LEU A 26 -0.82 44.52 11.34
N GLU A 27 0.05 44.75 12.28
CA GLU A 27 1.17 45.68 12.19
C GLU A 27 2.13 45.35 11.03
N GLU A 28 2.72 46.35 10.42
CA GLU A 28 3.49 46.26 9.17
C GLU A 28 4.78 45.41 9.24
N GLU A 29 5.27 45.08 10.44
CA GLU A 29 6.49 44.26 10.61
C GLU A 29 6.31 42.76 10.25
N ASN A 30 5.09 42.23 10.28
CA ASN A 30 4.84 40.81 9.96
C ASN A 30 4.67 40.52 8.45
N LYS A 31 4.64 41.54 7.59
CA LYS A 31 4.44 41.36 6.15
C LYS A 31 5.68 40.81 5.42
N SER A 32 6.89 40.99 5.97
CA SER A 32 8.12 40.47 5.34
C SER A 32 8.33 38.98 5.60
N GLU A 33 7.96 38.50 6.77
CA GLU A 33 8.06 37.05 7.10
C GLU A 33 6.98 36.22 6.37
N ILE A 34 5.74 36.73 6.26
CA ILE A 34 4.66 36.06 5.54
C ILE A 34 4.94 35.93 4.02
N LYS A 35 5.70 36.86 3.44
CA LYS A 35 6.12 36.75 2.03
C LYS A 35 7.09 35.60 1.77
N ASN A 36 7.95 35.26 2.72
CA ASN A 36 8.91 34.16 2.58
C ASN A 36 8.27 32.77 2.68
N TYR A 37 7.15 32.63 3.41
CA TYR A 37 6.42 31.35 3.50
C TYR A 37 5.58 31.03 2.24
N ARG A 38 5.37 31.97 1.33
CA ARG A 38 4.56 31.78 0.10
C ARG A 38 5.36 31.30 -1.11
N GLN A 39 6.67 31.25 -1.05
CA GLN A 39 7.50 30.68 -2.12
C GLN A 39 7.93 29.25 -1.74
N ALA A 40 7.29 28.25 -2.33
CA ALA A 40 7.77 26.88 -2.25
C ALA A 40 9.18 26.81 -2.85
N GLN A 41 10.18 26.50 -2.02
CA GLN A 41 11.58 26.54 -2.42
C GLN A 41 11.93 25.41 -3.41
N ASP A 42 11.38 24.20 -3.19
CA ASP A 42 11.55 23.03 -4.07
C ASP A 42 10.18 22.38 -4.34
N MET A 43 9.48 22.85 -5.37
CA MET A 43 8.15 22.32 -5.75
C MET A 43 8.12 20.81 -5.96
N PRO A 44 9.11 20.17 -6.64
CA PRO A 44 9.11 18.72 -6.81
C PRO A 44 9.24 17.95 -5.49
N TYR A 45 9.99 18.50 -4.52
CA TYR A 45 10.10 17.90 -3.18
C TYR A 45 8.76 17.96 -2.42
N GLY A 46 8.08 19.11 -2.48
CA GLY A 46 6.74 19.27 -1.93
C GLY A 46 5.71 18.34 -2.57
N ALA A 47 5.75 18.19 -3.90
CA ALA A 47 4.89 17.25 -4.63
C ALA A 47 5.14 15.79 -4.20
N THR A 48 6.41 15.39 -4.00
CA THR A 48 6.76 14.07 -3.48
C THR A 48 6.14 13.80 -2.12
N LEU A 49 6.26 14.76 -1.18
CA LEU A 49 5.68 14.62 0.16
C LEU A 49 4.15 14.56 0.10
N TYR A 50 3.52 15.35 -0.76
CA TYR A 50 2.08 15.32 -0.96
C TYR A 50 1.61 13.93 -1.42
N GLU A 51 2.21 13.36 -2.46
CA GLU A 51 1.89 12.01 -2.95
C GLU A 51 2.13 10.94 -1.87
N TYR A 52 3.21 11.07 -1.11
CA TYR A 52 3.50 10.15 -0.01
C TYR A 52 2.42 10.16 1.07
N PHE A 53 1.98 11.34 1.51
CA PHE A 53 0.92 11.48 2.52
C PHE A 53 -0.47 11.10 2.00
N GLN A 54 -0.69 11.15 0.69
CA GLN A 54 -1.86 10.56 0.04
C GLN A 54 -1.81 9.01 0.03
N GLY A 55 -0.67 8.45 0.41
CA GLY A 55 -0.43 7.01 0.39
C GLY A 55 -0.01 6.46 -0.97
N ASN A 56 0.30 7.32 -1.95
CA ASN A 56 0.77 6.95 -3.28
C ASN A 56 2.30 6.80 -3.27
N SER A 57 2.83 5.82 -2.53
CA SER A 57 4.27 5.66 -2.32
C SER A 57 5.06 5.49 -3.62
N PHE A 58 4.49 4.83 -4.64
CA PHE A 58 5.15 4.67 -5.93
C PHE A 58 5.24 5.99 -6.71
N ASP A 59 4.16 6.76 -6.77
CA ASP A 59 4.14 8.05 -7.47
C ASP A 59 5.05 9.06 -6.73
N ALA A 60 5.06 9.04 -5.41
CA ALA A 60 5.99 9.81 -4.59
C ALA A 60 7.45 9.46 -4.92
N LEU A 61 7.80 8.16 -4.94
CA LEU A 61 9.15 7.70 -5.24
C LEU A 61 9.57 8.07 -6.67
N SER A 62 8.70 7.86 -7.66
CA SER A 62 8.98 8.18 -9.06
C SER A 62 9.15 9.69 -9.27
N THR A 63 8.32 10.51 -8.65
CA THR A 63 8.43 11.98 -8.69
C THR A 63 9.75 12.44 -8.08
N LEU A 64 10.15 11.87 -6.94
CA LEU A 64 11.40 12.19 -6.27
C LEU A 64 12.61 11.83 -7.13
N LEU A 65 12.66 10.61 -7.67
CA LEU A 65 13.76 10.12 -8.49
C LEU A 65 13.92 10.94 -9.78
N VAL A 66 12.81 11.30 -10.44
CA VAL A 66 12.84 12.18 -11.62
C VAL A 66 13.34 13.57 -11.25
N ALA A 67 12.91 14.11 -10.12
CA ALA A 67 13.35 15.42 -9.66
C ALA A 67 14.85 15.44 -9.29
N GLN A 68 15.36 14.39 -8.67
CA GLN A 68 16.78 14.20 -8.38
C GLN A 68 17.60 14.07 -9.68
N GLN A 69 17.15 13.25 -10.63
CA GLN A 69 17.82 13.09 -11.93
C GLN A 69 17.90 14.40 -12.74
N ARG A 70 16.88 15.24 -12.62
CA ARG A 70 16.83 16.56 -13.28
C ARG A 70 17.61 17.64 -12.52
N GLY A 71 18.10 17.36 -11.31
CA GLY A 71 18.75 18.34 -10.45
C GLY A 71 17.82 19.49 -10.04
N SER A 72 16.50 19.24 -10.00
CA SER A 72 15.50 20.26 -9.68
C SER A 72 15.30 20.46 -8.17
N ILE A 73 15.83 19.58 -7.32
CA ILE A 73 15.88 19.73 -5.87
C ILE A 73 17.22 20.36 -5.50
N LYS A 74 17.18 21.57 -4.97
CA LYS A 74 18.39 22.34 -4.65
C LYS A 74 18.59 22.52 -3.16
N VAL A 75 17.56 22.96 -2.46
CA VAL A 75 17.62 23.31 -1.03
C VAL A 75 17.48 22.05 -0.15
N HIS A 76 16.62 21.10 -0.53
CA HIS A 76 16.33 19.90 0.26
C HIS A 76 17.09 18.67 -0.25
N ARG A 77 18.23 18.82 -0.92
CA ARG A 77 18.96 17.73 -1.57
C ARG A 77 19.30 16.58 -0.61
N ASP A 78 19.84 16.90 0.57
CA ASP A 78 20.27 15.89 1.54
C ASP A 78 19.08 15.27 2.28
N SER A 79 18.04 16.08 2.54
CA SER A 79 16.77 15.57 3.09
C SER A 79 16.04 14.66 2.09
N ALA A 80 16.10 14.98 0.80
CA ALA A 80 15.46 14.21 -0.25
C ALA A 80 15.96 12.77 -0.31
N ALA A 81 17.25 12.54 -0.10
CA ALA A 81 17.85 11.20 -0.08
C ALA A 81 17.38 10.36 1.14
N LEU A 82 17.23 10.98 2.31
CA LEU A 82 16.66 10.31 3.49
C LEU A 82 15.15 10.03 3.32
N ILE A 83 14.42 10.95 2.69
CA ILE A 83 13.01 10.74 2.36
C ILE A 83 12.85 9.63 1.30
N GLU A 84 13.76 9.53 0.31
CA GLU A 84 13.79 8.39 -0.63
C GLU A 84 13.90 7.06 0.14
N GLY A 85 14.78 6.99 1.13
CA GLY A 85 14.88 5.82 2.01
C GLY A 85 13.58 5.53 2.76
N GLY A 86 12.92 6.55 3.32
CA GLY A 86 11.65 6.43 4.04
C GLY A 86 10.51 5.96 3.13
N ILE A 87 10.37 6.54 1.94
CA ILE A 87 9.36 6.12 0.96
C ILE A 87 9.64 4.70 0.46
N SER A 88 10.92 4.36 0.20
CA SER A 88 11.33 3.02 -0.20
C SER A 88 10.96 1.98 0.85
N LEU A 89 11.14 2.32 2.14
CA LEU A 89 10.74 1.48 3.26
C LEU A 89 9.22 1.26 3.30
N SER A 90 8.43 2.33 3.12
CA SER A 90 6.96 2.26 3.08
C SER A 90 6.43 1.44 1.91
N PHE A 91 7.20 1.37 0.83
CA PHE A 91 6.89 0.58 -0.36
C PHE A 91 7.41 -0.87 -0.30
N GLY A 92 8.05 -1.28 0.81
CA GLY A 92 8.58 -2.63 0.99
C GLY A 92 9.98 -2.85 0.42
N LEU A 93 10.67 -1.82 -0.07
CA LEU A 93 12.03 -1.90 -0.61
C LEU A 93 13.08 -1.82 0.51
N HIS A 94 13.02 -2.77 1.47
CA HIS A 94 13.81 -2.73 2.71
C HIS A 94 15.32 -2.65 2.46
N LYS A 95 15.84 -3.43 1.51
CA LYS A 95 17.27 -3.42 1.17
C LYS A 95 17.70 -2.07 0.60
N ARG A 96 16.92 -1.50 -0.31
CA ARG A 96 17.19 -0.18 -0.89
C ARG A 96 17.13 0.91 0.15
N ALA A 97 16.15 0.86 1.06
CA ALA A 97 16.03 1.79 2.16
C ALA A 97 17.27 1.74 3.09
N ALA A 98 17.72 0.53 3.45
CA ALA A 98 18.92 0.34 4.26
C ALA A 98 20.16 0.93 3.57
N GLU A 99 20.40 0.61 2.30
CA GLU A 99 21.54 1.15 1.51
C GLU A 99 21.51 2.69 1.46
N LEU A 100 20.36 3.30 1.22
CA LEU A 100 20.21 4.75 1.18
C LEU A 100 20.48 5.39 2.55
N PHE A 101 19.92 4.83 3.61
CA PHE A 101 20.17 5.34 4.96
C PHE A 101 21.65 5.22 5.33
N GLU A 102 22.29 4.08 5.09
CA GLU A 102 23.72 3.91 5.36
C GLU A 102 24.56 4.92 4.59
N GLN A 103 24.36 5.06 3.29
CA GLN A 103 25.12 5.99 2.46
C GLN A 103 24.95 7.44 2.92
N GLN A 104 23.72 7.87 3.18
CA GLN A 104 23.44 9.26 3.53
C GLN A 104 23.83 9.60 4.97
N LEU A 105 23.69 8.66 5.89
CA LEU A 105 24.01 8.87 7.30
C LEU A 105 25.51 8.81 7.58
N GLN A 106 26.27 8.08 6.74
CA GLN A 106 27.74 8.04 6.82
C GLN A 106 28.41 9.19 6.06
N ALA A 107 27.70 9.88 5.17
CA ALA A 107 28.27 11.01 4.42
C ALA A 107 28.71 12.15 5.35
N ALA A 108 29.88 12.72 5.06
CA ALA A 108 30.49 13.77 5.87
C ALA A 108 29.66 15.07 5.92
N ASN A 109 28.89 15.35 4.88
CA ASN A 109 28.03 16.54 4.80
C ASN A 109 26.69 16.30 5.51
N GLN A 110 26.58 16.81 6.73
CA GLN A 110 25.43 16.62 7.62
C GLN A 110 24.43 17.77 7.52
N SER A 111 24.06 18.20 6.32
CA SER A 111 23.14 19.33 6.12
C SER A 111 21.65 18.96 6.30
N ALA A 112 21.31 17.66 6.35
CA ALA A 112 19.95 17.23 6.65
C ALA A 112 19.56 17.58 8.10
N ALA A 113 18.28 17.90 8.31
CA ALA A 113 17.74 18.25 9.63
C ALA A 113 18.09 17.16 10.68
N PRO A 114 18.58 17.54 11.88
CA PRO A 114 19.01 16.57 12.90
C PRO A 114 17.92 15.55 13.26
N GLN A 115 16.67 15.98 13.35
CA GLN A 115 15.52 15.12 13.65
C GLN A 115 15.30 14.05 12.57
N LEU A 116 15.42 14.42 11.29
CA LEU A 116 15.27 13.48 10.18
C LEU A 116 16.37 12.41 10.20
N ARG A 117 17.60 12.82 10.54
CA ARG A 117 18.74 11.90 10.68
C ARG A 117 18.56 10.95 11.86
N GLN A 118 18.12 11.44 13.00
CA GLN A 118 17.79 10.60 14.17
C GLN A 118 16.73 9.56 13.83
N THR A 119 15.65 9.98 13.15
CA THR A 119 14.59 9.08 12.69
C THR A 119 15.14 8.04 11.70
N ALA A 120 15.98 8.43 10.75
CA ALA A 120 16.59 7.52 9.79
C ALA A 120 17.49 6.48 10.47
N TRP A 121 18.32 6.88 11.46
CA TRP A 121 19.11 5.95 12.27
C TRP A 121 18.24 4.97 13.04
N LEU A 122 17.15 5.44 13.64
CA LEU A 122 16.20 4.58 14.35
C LEU A 122 15.56 3.56 13.41
N LYS A 123 15.11 4.01 12.22
CA LYS A 123 14.53 3.11 11.21
C LYS A 123 15.53 2.07 10.69
N LEU A 124 16.78 2.46 10.51
CA LEU A 124 17.84 1.52 10.15
C LEU A 124 18.11 0.51 11.26
N ALA A 125 18.09 0.93 12.53
CA ALA A 125 18.19 0.03 13.67
C ALA A 125 17.02 -0.95 13.76
N GLU A 126 15.79 -0.49 13.53
CA GLU A 126 14.59 -1.34 13.47
C GLU A 126 14.68 -2.38 12.33
N LEU A 127 15.12 -1.97 11.14
CA LEU A 127 15.34 -2.88 9.99
C LEU A 127 16.35 -3.97 10.32
N ASN A 128 17.51 -3.60 10.87
CA ASN A 128 18.55 -4.56 11.21
C ASN A 128 18.06 -5.52 12.31
N TYR A 129 17.28 -5.03 13.27
CA TYR A 129 16.66 -5.88 14.29
C TYR A 129 15.71 -6.92 13.67
N LEU A 130 14.88 -6.52 12.72
CA LEU A 130 13.96 -7.42 12.00
C LEU A 130 14.72 -8.45 11.14
N GLN A 131 15.86 -8.07 10.57
CA GLN A 131 16.74 -8.96 9.81
C GLN A 131 17.56 -9.90 10.69
N GLY A 132 17.55 -9.70 12.01
CA GLY A 132 18.31 -10.51 12.97
C GLY A 132 19.75 -10.06 13.17
N ASP A 133 20.19 -8.97 12.54
CA ASP A 133 21.50 -8.34 12.80
C ASP A 133 21.40 -7.42 14.02
N PHE A 134 21.43 -8.05 15.20
CA PHE A 134 21.28 -7.33 16.47
C PHE A 134 22.47 -6.44 16.81
N SER A 135 23.66 -6.75 16.28
CA SER A 135 24.87 -5.95 16.50
C SER A 135 24.81 -4.60 15.80
N SER A 136 24.46 -4.62 14.51
CA SER A 136 24.26 -3.40 13.73
C SER A 136 23.05 -2.60 14.23
N ALA A 137 21.97 -3.29 14.63
CA ALA A 137 20.81 -2.65 15.23
C ALA A 137 21.18 -1.84 16.49
N ALA A 138 21.98 -2.40 17.39
CA ALA A 138 22.44 -1.72 18.60
C ALA A 138 23.32 -0.49 18.29
N ALA A 139 24.26 -0.64 17.37
CA ALA A 139 25.15 0.46 16.95
C ALA A 139 24.38 1.62 16.28
N HIS A 140 23.38 1.32 15.47
CA HIS A 140 22.55 2.33 14.82
C HIS A 140 21.58 3.00 15.79
N LEU A 141 21.06 2.24 16.75
CA LEU A 141 20.20 2.78 17.81
C LEU A 141 20.94 3.81 18.67
N GLU A 142 22.19 3.53 19.04
CA GLU A 142 23.02 4.49 19.78
C GLU A 142 23.20 5.80 19.01
N LYS A 143 23.44 5.72 17.69
CA LYS A 143 23.56 6.90 16.80
C LYS A 143 22.25 7.68 16.65
N SER A 144 21.10 7.02 16.81
CA SER A 144 19.80 7.69 16.74
C SER A 144 19.52 8.59 17.94
N GLY A 145 20.15 8.31 19.10
CA GLY A 145 19.84 8.98 20.35
C GLY A 145 18.43 8.70 20.90
N ALA A 146 17.68 7.78 20.30
CA ALA A 146 16.29 7.45 20.65
C ALA A 146 16.21 6.32 21.70
N THR A 147 17.19 6.22 22.59
CA THR A 147 17.26 5.15 23.59
C THR A 147 16.13 5.22 24.61
N ASP A 148 15.62 6.40 24.92
CA ASP A 148 14.65 6.60 25.99
C ASP A 148 13.19 6.65 25.47
N SER A 149 13.00 6.80 24.15
CA SER A 149 11.69 6.91 23.50
C SER A 149 11.26 5.67 22.68
N SER A 150 12.08 4.62 22.70
CA SER A 150 11.85 3.39 21.92
C SER A 150 11.90 2.14 22.80
N THR A 151 11.14 1.11 22.43
CA THR A 151 11.22 -0.23 23.05
C THR A 151 12.39 -1.06 22.49
N LEU A 152 13.06 -0.60 21.45
CA LEU A 152 14.13 -1.35 20.78
C LEU A 152 15.33 -1.66 21.68
N PRO A 153 15.82 -0.72 22.56
CA PRO A 153 16.90 -1.03 23.51
C PRO A 153 16.55 -2.18 24.45
N LEU A 154 15.32 -2.17 24.96
CA LEU A 154 14.81 -3.24 25.80
C LEU A 154 14.79 -4.57 25.04
N ASN A 155 14.24 -4.58 23.83
CA ASN A 155 14.13 -5.81 23.05
C ASN A 155 15.50 -6.38 22.65
N LEU A 156 16.47 -5.53 22.34
CA LEU A 156 17.86 -5.95 22.10
C LEU A 156 18.49 -6.57 23.36
N ALA A 157 18.34 -5.94 24.52
CA ALA A 157 18.83 -6.48 25.78
C ALA A 157 18.18 -7.82 26.14
N LEU A 158 16.85 -7.96 25.91
CA LEU A 158 16.13 -9.22 26.14
C LEU A 158 16.56 -10.34 25.17
N ARG A 159 16.94 -10.00 23.96
CA ARG A 159 17.50 -10.97 22.97
C ARG A 159 18.88 -11.47 23.37
N SER A 160 19.69 -10.62 23.97
CA SER A 160 21.01 -11.01 24.52
C SER A 160 20.93 -11.60 25.93
N GLU A 161 19.73 -11.85 26.46
CA GLU A 161 19.45 -12.35 27.81
C GLU A 161 20.00 -11.46 28.95
N ASP A 162 20.33 -10.20 28.65
CA ASP A 162 20.76 -9.22 29.63
C ASP A 162 19.58 -8.55 30.32
N ILE A 163 19.05 -9.25 31.33
CA ILE A 163 17.91 -8.77 32.11
C ILE A 163 18.23 -7.50 32.91
N ALA A 164 19.48 -7.31 33.32
CA ALA A 164 19.88 -6.13 34.08
C ALA A 164 19.81 -4.85 33.20
N THR A 165 20.39 -4.92 32.01
CA THR A 165 20.33 -3.83 31.04
C THR A 165 18.91 -3.57 30.58
N ALA A 166 18.11 -4.63 30.33
CA ALA A 166 16.69 -4.52 29.97
C ALA A 166 15.90 -3.77 31.04
N THR A 167 16.09 -4.13 32.31
CA THR A 167 15.43 -3.48 33.45
C THR A 167 15.84 -2.01 33.58
N LYS A 168 17.13 -1.70 33.35
CA LYS A 168 17.63 -0.33 33.39
C LYS A 168 16.98 0.52 32.29
N HIS A 169 16.91 0.02 31.05
CA HIS A 169 16.25 0.70 29.96
C HIS A 169 14.78 0.96 30.24
N LEU A 170 14.06 -0.04 30.77
CA LEU A 170 12.64 0.10 31.09
C LEU A 170 12.37 1.16 32.16
N LYS A 171 13.24 1.28 33.18
CA LYS A 171 13.12 2.31 34.23
C LYS A 171 13.35 3.73 33.72
N ASN A 172 14.22 3.88 32.74
CA ASN A 172 14.61 5.20 32.18
C ASN A 172 13.75 5.61 30.99
N ALA A 173 13.03 4.66 30.38
CA ALA A 173 12.28 4.90 29.15
C ALA A 173 11.01 5.72 29.40
N ASN A 174 10.85 6.78 28.59
CA ASN A 174 9.60 7.56 28.54
C ASN A 174 8.69 6.99 27.45
N LEU A 175 8.00 5.90 27.76
CA LEU A 175 7.15 5.17 26.83
C LEU A 175 5.66 5.50 27.08
N PRO A 176 4.84 5.54 26.03
CA PRO A 176 3.38 5.50 26.16
C PRO A 176 2.92 4.31 27.00
N LEU A 177 1.82 4.45 27.72
CA LEU A 177 1.38 3.45 28.72
C LEU A 177 1.24 2.04 28.15
N ALA A 178 0.63 1.89 26.97
CA ALA A 178 0.49 0.59 26.30
C ALA A 178 1.85 -0.05 25.98
N GLN A 179 2.80 0.73 25.48
CA GLN A 179 4.15 0.24 25.21
C GLN A 179 4.91 -0.10 26.48
N ARG A 180 4.74 0.68 27.55
CA ARG A 180 5.33 0.41 28.86
C ARG A 180 4.78 -0.89 29.44
N LEU A 181 3.48 -1.09 29.39
CA LEU A 181 2.84 -2.33 29.83
C LEU A 181 3.36 -3.54 29.04
N LEU A 182 3.42 -3.44 27.71
CA LEU A 182 3.97 -4.49 26.86
C LEU A 182 5.45 -4.77 27.16
N ALA A 183 6.24 -3.75 27.46
CA ALA A 183 7.65 -3.88 27.83
C ALA A 183 7.83 -4.66 29.13
N HIS A 184 6.99 -4.39 30.14
CA HIS A 184 6.95 -5.18 31.39
C HIS A 184 6.54 -6.64 31.12
N ILE A 185 5.55 -6.91 30.29
CA ILE A 185 5.18 -8.26 29.86
C ILE A 185 6.36 -8.99 29.19
N ASN A 186 7.10 -8.31 28.30
CA ASN A 186 8.26 -8.91 27.64
C ASN A 186 9.39 -9.22 28.63
N LEU A 187 9.65 -8.31 29.57
CA LEU A 187 10.61 -8.54 30.65
C LEU A 187 10.20 -9.74 31.53
N ALA A 188 8.93 -9.81 31.94
CA ALA A 188 8.40 -10.91 32.70
C ALA A 188 8.52 -12.25 31.96
N ALA A 189 8.22 -12.27 30.65
CA ALA A 189 8.40 -13.46 29.82
C ALA A 189 9.86 -13.91 29.72
N ALA A 190 10.81 -12.97 29.69
CA ALA A 190 12.23 -13.29 29.69
C ALA A 190 12.67 -13.88 31.05
N LEU A 191 12.19 -13.32 32.18
CA LEU A 191 12.40 -13.86 33.49
C LEU A 191 11.84 -15.30 33.63
N ALA A 192 10.63 -15.53 33.07
CA ALA A 192 10.02 -16.85 33.10
C ALA A 192 10.82 -17.87 32.28
N ARG A 193 11.32 -17.51 31.11
CA ARG A 193 12.19 -18.39 30.31
C ARG A 193 13.48 -18.74 31.01
N ARG A 194 14.02 -17.83 31.79
CA ARG A 194 15.23 -18.05 32.60
C ARG A 194 14.95 -18.95 33.84
N GLY A 195 13.70 -19.21 34.16
CA GLY A 195 13.29 -19.98 35.34
C GLY A 195 13.01 -19.13 36.60
N ASP A 196 13.18 -17.82 36.54
CA ASP A 196 12.88 -16.89 37.64
C ASP A 196 11.36 -16.63 37.77
N LEU A 197 10.58 -17.73 37.96
CA LEU A 197 9.12 -17.70 37.90
C LEU A 197 8.47 -16.75 38.90
N ASN A 198 9.03 -16.64 40.10
CA ASN A 198 8.52 -15.74 41.14
C ASN A 198 8.75 -14.25 40.73
N ALA A 199 9.89 -13.93 40.17
CA ALA A 199 10.16 -12.59 39.65
C ALA A 199 9.28 -12.28 38.44
N ALA A 200 9.10 -13.25 37.53
CA ALA A 200 8.19 -13.15 36.42
C ALA A 200 6.75 -12.85 36.83
N ALA A 201 6.23 -13.60 37.81
CA ALA A 201 4.88 -13.38 38.33
C ALA A 201 4.69 -11.98 38.93
N LYS A 202 5.70 -11.47 39.66
CA LYS A 202 5.66 -10.09 40.19
C LYS A 202 5.63 -9.05 39.08
N GLU A 203 6.46 -9.23 38.06
CA GLU A 203 6.57 -8.31 36.94
C GLU A 203 5.30 -8.31 36.06
N TYR A 204 4.69 -9.49 35.84
CA TYR A 204 3.40 -9.58 35.16
C TYR A 204 2.28 -8.89 35.97
N ARG A 205 2.21 -9.06 37.29
CA ARG A 205 1.25 -8.37 38.16
C ARG A 205 1.45 -6.85 38.13
N PHE A 206 2.69 -6.40 38.13
CA PHE A 206 2.98 -4.99 37.97
C PHE A 206 2.48 -4.47 36.62
N ALA A 207 2.69 -5.23 35.54
CA ALA A 207 2.17 -4.87 34.20
C ALA A 207 0.65 -4.74 34.23
N SER A 208 -0.10 -5.67 34.84
CA SER A 208 -1.56 -5.57 34.89
C SER A 208 -2.05 -4.41 35.75
N SER A 209 -1.34 -4.06 36.87
CA SER A 209 -1.71 -2.93 37.73
C SER A 209 -1.63 -1.57 36.99
N LEU A 210 -0.74 -1.42 36.01
CA LEU A 210 -0.64 -0.20 35.22
C LEU A 210 -1.92 0.11 34.41
N ALA A 211 -2.67 -0.90 34.00
CA ALA A 211 -3.97 -0.71 33.38
C ALA A 211 -5.07 -0.40 34.38
N ALA A 212 -5.00 -1.02 35.56
CA ALA A 212 -5.99 -0.83 36.65
C ALA A 212 -5.93 0.57 37.28
N GLU A 213 -4.81 1.27 37.17
CA GLU A 213 -4.62 2.64 37.65
C GLU A 213 -5.30 3.70 36.75
N GLN A 214 -5.85 3.31 35.60
CA GLN A 214 -6.52 4.23 34.69
C GLN A 214 -8.04 4.23 34.91
N ASP A 215 -8.63 5.41 35.08
CA ASP A 215 -10.08 5.57 35.26
C ASP A 215 -10.88 5.11 34.04
N GLU A 216 -10.33 5.35 32.81
CA GLU A 216 -10.89 4.91 31.52
C GLU A 216 -9.80 4.19 30.72
N ALA A 217 -9.54 2.92 31.05
CA ALA A 217 -8.58 2.12 30.31
C ALA A 217 -9.12 1.78 28.91
N SER A 218 -8.30 2.00 27.88
CA SER A 218 -8.64 1.58 26.51
C SER A 218 -8.73 0.05 26.43
N GLU A 219 -9.50 -0.46 25.45
CA GLU A 219 -9.62 -1.90 25.22
C GLU A 219 -8.25 -2.56 24.96
N GLU A 220 -7.33 -1.87 24.32
CA GLU A 220 -5.94 -2.33 24.12
C GLU A 220 -5.23 -2.56 25.45
N LEU A 221 -5.31 -1.61 26.39
CA LEU A 221 -4.70 -1.75 27.72
C LEU A 221 -5.30 -2.91 28.49
N LEU A 222 -6.62 -3.08 28.43
CA LEU A 222 -7.33 -4.17 29.08
C LEU A 222 -6.95 -5.54 28.52
N ILE A 223 -6.79 -5.66 27.18
CA ILE A 223 -6.33 -6.90 26.53
C ILE A 223 -4.89 -7.23 26.93
N LEU A 224 -4.03 -6.22 27.06
CA LEU A 224 -2.66 -6.40 27.54
C LEU A 224 -2.62 -6.80 29.01
N ALA A 225 -3.51 -6.24 29.85
CA ALA A 225 -3.65 -6.65 31.25
C ALA A 225 -4.10 -8.11 31.35
N ASP A 226 -5.08 -8.55 30.54
CA ASP A 226 -5.49 -9.96 30.50
C ASP A 226 -4.32 -10.87 30.14
N LYS A 227 -3.48 -10.47 29.17
CA LYS A 227 -2.25 -11.20 28.82
C LYS A 227 -1.27 -11.28 29.99
N ALA A 228 -1.13 -10.19 30.74
CA ALA A 228 -0.28 -10.16 31.92
C ALA A 228 -0.81 -11.09 33.04
N HIS A 229 -2.12 -11.09 33.31
CA HIS A 229 -2.75 -12.03 34.28
C HIS A 229 -2.50 -13.48 33.90
N ILE A 230 -2.59 -13.83 32.60
CA ILE A 230 -2.25 -15.19 32.13
C ILE A 230 -0.80 -15.52 32.43
N GLY A 231 0.14 -14.62 32.08
CA GLY A 231 1.56 -14.82 32.35
C GLY A 231 1.86 -15.02 33.86
N ALA A 232 1.22 -14.21 34.73
CA ALA A 232 1.31 -14.34 36.17
C ALA A 232 0.75 -15.68 36.66
N GLY A 233 -0.45 -16.04 36.16
CA GLY A 233 -1.12 -17.30 36.51
C GLY A 233 -0.28 -18.52 36.18
N TYR A 234 0.24 -18.63 34.96
CA TYR A 234 1.12 -19.75 34.58
C TYR A 234 2.43 -19.76 35.38
N SER A 235 3.05 -18.59 35.61
CA SER A 235 4.27 -18.51 36.43
C SER A 235 4.04 -19.01 37.84
N LEU A 236 2.91 -18.68 38.46
CA LEU A 236 2.53 -19.12 39.80
C LEU A 236 2.14 -20.61 39.82
N ALA A 237 1.42 -21.11 38.83
CA ALA A 237 1.07 -22.51 38.72
C ALA A 237 2.32 -23.39 38.60
N LEU A 238 3.33 -22.97 37.85
CA LEU A 238 4.61 -23.66 37.69
C LEU A 238 5.44 -23.68 39.02
N THR A 239 5.21 -22.71 39.90
CA THR A 239 5.83 -22.69 41.23
C THR A 239 5.02 -23.47 42.31
N GLY A 240 3.88 -24.06 41.94
CA GLY A 240 2.99 -24.78 42.84
C GLY A 240 2.02 -23.88 43.65
N ASN A 241 2.01 -22.57 43.37
CA ASN A 241 1.11 -21.63 44.06
C ASN A 241 -0.28 -21.60 43.39
N PHE A 242 -0.98 -22.73 43.37
CA PHE A 242 -2.22 -22.93 42.63
C PHE A 242 -3.33 -21.95 43.02
N ALA A 243 -3.52 -21.68 44.31
CA ALA A 243 -4.54 -20.75 44.79
C ALA A 243 -4.32 -19.30 44.32
N GLN A 244 -3.06 -18.87 44.18
CA GLN A 244 -2.76 -17.55 43.60
C GLN A 244 -2.88 -17.57 42.08
N ALA A 245 -2.50 -18.67 41.42
CA ALA A 245 -2.65 -18.83 39.98
C ALA A 245 -4.13 -18.74 39.55
N GLN A 246 -5.03 -19.41 40.29
CA GLN A 246 -6.48 -19.33 40.08
C GLN A 246 -7.01 -17.88 40.14
N LYS A 247 -6.56 -17.09 41.11
CA LYS A 247 -6.93 -15.67 41.20
C LYS A 247 -6.48 -14.88 39.97
N GLU A 248 -5.28 -15.11 39.53
CA GLU A 248 -4.80 -14.41 38.31
C GLU A 248 -5.62 -14.81 37.07
N PHE A 249 -5.89 -16.09 36.88
CA PHE A 249 -6.71 -16.54 35.75
C PHE A 249 -8.15 -16.03 35.81
N SER A 250 -8.74 -15.90 37.03
CA SER A 250 -10.09 -15.38 37.19
C SER A 250 -10.24 -13.88 36.90
N HIS A 251 -9.16 -13.12 36.89
CA HIS A 251 -9.18 -11.71 36.45
C HIS A 251 -9.28 -11.52 34.96
N VAL A 252 -9.03 -12.57 34.18
CA VAL A 252 -9.08 -12.47 32.70
C VAL A 252 -10.53 -12.43 32.22
N ARG A 253 -10.86 -11.46 31.39
CA ARG A 253 -12.20 -11.28 30.86
C ARG A 253 -12.54 -12.37 29.82
N LEU A 254 -13.78 -12.88 29.88
CA LEU A 254 -14.21 -14.01 29.06
C LEU A 254 -14.40 -13.69 27.57
N HIS A 255 -14.52 -12.40 27.18
CA HIS A 255 -14.71 -11.98 25.79
C HIS A 255 -13.42 -11.60 25.06
N THR A 256 -12.27 -11.93 25.63
CA THR A 256 -10.97 -11.60 25.06
C THR A 256 -10.33 -12.81 24.37
N PRO A 257 -9.36 -12.58 23.48
CA PRO A 257 -8.59 -13.67 22.86
C PRO A 257 -7.86 -14.57 23.88
N TRP A 258 -7.73 -14.13 25.13
CA TRP A 258 -7.02 -14.81 26.19
C TRP A 258 -7.91 -15.73 27.06
N ALA A 259 -9.23 -15.61 26.93
CA ALA A 259 -10.21 -16.35 27.75
C ALA A 259 -9.99 -17.86 27.74
N THR A 260 -9.74 -18.46 26.59
CA THR A 260 -9.53 -19.92 26.47
C THR A 260 -8.29 -20.40 27.16
N LYS A 261 -7.20 -19.63 27.19
CA LYS A 261 -5.98 -19.94 27.89
C LYS A 261 -6.15 -19.75 29.39
N ALA A 262 -6.91 -18.74 29.78
CA ALA A 262 -7.23 -18.50 31.22
C ALA A 262 -8.09 -19.60 31.79
N LEU A 263 -9.15 -20.02 31.10
CA LEU A 263 -10.02 -21.13 31.54
C LEU A 263 -9.26 -22.45 31.67
N LEU A 264 -8.39 -22.75 30.71
CA LEU A 264 -7.54 -23.95 30.79
C LEU A 264 -6.54 -23.86 31.94
N GLY A 265 -5.90 -22.70 32.12
CA GLY A 265 -4.98 -22.46 33.25
C GLY A 265 -5.66 -22.51 34.59
N LEU A 266 -6.89 -21.94 34.72
CA LEU A 266 -7.73 -22.04 35.88
C LEU A 266 -8.06 -23.51 36.21
N ALA A 267 -8.50 -24.26 35.19
CA ALA A 267 -8.85 -25.65 35.34
C ALA A 267 -7.67 -26.50 35.85
N TRP A 268 -6.51 -26.39 35.21
CA TRP A 268 -5.31 -27.13 35.65
C TRP A 268 -4.84 -26.70 37.07
N SER A 269 -4.93 -25.40 37.38
CA SER A 269 -4.59 -24.90 38.71
C SER A 269 -5.57 -25.43 39.79
N SER A 270 -6.86 -25.52 39.44
CA SER A 270 -7.87 -26.08 40.34
C SER A 270 -7.67 -27.60 40.56
N ILE A 271 -7.38 -28.34 39.46
CA ILE A 271 -7.13 -29.79 39.54
C ILE A 271 -5.88 -30.06 40.37
N ASN A 272 -4.79 -29.35 40.14
CA ASN A 272 -3.54 -29.54 40.90
C ASN A 272 -3.62 -28.98 42.32
N GLY A 273 -4.54 -28.06 42.61
CA GLY A 273 -4.88 -27.56 43.92
C GLY A 273 -5.96 -28.39 44.64
N GLU A 274 -6.30 -29.59 44.10
CA GLU A 274 -7.31 -30.53 44.65
C GLU A 274 -8.75 -29.98 44.69
N GLN A 275 -9.01 -28.86 43.97
CA GLN A 275 -10.33 -28.26 43.81
C GLN A 275 -10.99 -28.78 42.51
N TYR A 276 -11.19 -30.09 42.44
CA TYR A 276 -11.58 -30.78 41.22
C TYR A 276 -12.89 -30.28 40.62
N GLN A 277 -13.88 -29.90 41.46
CA GLN A 277 -15.17 -29.42 40.99
C GLN A 277 -15.05 -28.12 40.20
N GLU A 278 -14.29 -27.16 40.69
CA GLU A 278 -14.02 -25.89 39.99
C GLU A 278 -13.30 -26.12 38.66
N GLY A 279 -12.34 -27.06 38.66
CA GLY A 279 -11.66 -27.47 37.42
C GLY A 279 -12.62 -28.07 36.41
N VAL A 280 -13.54 -28.94 36.82
CA VAL A 280 -14.56 -29.52 35.95
C VAL A 280 -15.49 -28.44 35.37
N GLU A 281 -15.92 -27.46 36.14
CA GLU A 281 -16.79 -26.38 35.70
C GLU A 281 -16.10 -25.50 34.65
N ALA A 282 -14.85 -25.12 34.89
CA ALA A 282 -14.05 -24.34 33.95
C ALA A 282 -13.83 -25.11 32.63
N LEU A 283 -13.53 -26.40 32.66
CA LEU A 283 -13.35 -27.24 31.47
C LEU A 283 -14.65 -27.43 30.68
N ARG A 284 -15.78 -27.64 31.40
CA ARG A 284 -17.09 -27.72 30.72
C ARG A 284 -17.45 -26.43 30.01
N PHE A 285 -17.24 -25.29 30.68
CA PHE A 285 -17.52 -24.00 30.09
C PHE A 285 -16.61 -23.77 28.85
N LEU A 286 -15.30 -24.10 28.97
CA LEU A 286 -14.37 -24.00 27.85
C LEU A 286 -14.80 -24.86 26.63
N LEU A 287 -15.27 -26.09 26.89
CA LEU A 287 -15.72 -27.01 25.82
C LEU A 287 -17.05 -26.58 25.20
N ALA A 288 -17.95 -25.94 25.97
CA ALA A 288 -19.24 -25.49 25.49
C ALA A 288 -19.10 -24.23 24.62
N GLU A 289 -18.36 -23.22 25.05
CA GLU A 289 -18.28 -21.92 24.42
C GLU A 289 -17.14 -21.82 23.38
N HIS A 290 -16.12 -22.66 23.49
CA HIS A 290 -14.90 -22.54 22.69
C HIS A 290 -14.44 -23.89 22.11
N GLU A 291 -15.36 -24.72 21.67
CA GLU A 291 -15.11 -26.13 21.24
C GLU A 291 -13.93 -26.31 20.30
N HIS A 292 -13.72 -25.38 19.38
CA HIS A 292 -12.68 -25.48 18.35
C HIS A 292 -11.33 -24.86 18.74
N SER A 293 -11.21 -24.29 19.94
CA SER A 293 -9.98 -23.66 20.38
C SER A 293 -8.86 -24.68 20.65
N PRO A 294 -7.58 -24.30 20.54
CA PRO A 294 -6.47 -25.15 20.95
C PRO A 294 -6.57 -25.60 22.41
N ALA A 295 -7.07 -24.74 23.30
CA ALA A 295 -7.29 -25.04 24.71
C ALA A 295 -8.38 -26.07 24.92
N ALA A 296 -9.46 -26.05 24.13
CA ALA A 296 -10.51 -27.05 24.20
C ALA A 296 -10.03 -28.46 23.79
N ARG A 297 -9.07 -28.53 22.85
CA ARG A 297 -8.44 -29.84 22.48
C ARG A 297 -7.73 -30.48 23.71
N GLU A 298 -7.03 -29.69 24.51
CA GLU A 298 -6.40 -30.16 25.75
C GLU A 298 -7.44 -30.41 26.83
N ALA A 299 -8.48 -29.58 26.93
CA ALA A 299 -9.57 -29.74 27.88
C ALA A 299 -10.28 -31.09 27.76
N ARG A 300 -10.36 -31.67 26.56
CA ARG A 300 -10.96 -33.01 26.33
C ARG A 300 -10.19 -34.14 27.00
N VAL A 301 -8.90 -33.98 27.31
CA VAL A 301 -8.16 -34.98 28.10
C VAL A 301 -8.11 -34.56 29.58
N ALA A 302 -8.15 -33.27 29.90
CA ALA A 302 -8.14 -32.75 31.24
C ALA A 302 -9.46 -33.03 31.98
N LEU A 303 -10.61 -32.93 31.30
CA LEU A 303 -11.93 -33.14 31.89
C LEU A 303 -12.11 -34.58 32.45
N PRO A 304 -11.88 -35.64 31.66
CA PRO A 304 -11.96 -37.00 32.22
C PRO A 304 -10.92 -37.26 33.29
N TYR A 305 -9.73 -36.66 33.24
CA TYR A 305 -8.74 -36.75 34.30
C TYR A 305 -9.25 -36.11 35.58
N ALA A 306 -9.96 -34.98 35.53
CA ALA A 306 -10.59 -34.41 36.72
C ALA A 306 -11.67 -35.31 37.30
N TYR A 307 -12.52 -35.95 36.48
CA TYR A 307 -13.50 -36.95 36.95
C TYR A 307 -12.83 -38.14 37.61
N GLU A 308 -11.72 -38.64 37.04
CA GLU A 308 -10.94 -39.72 37.64
C GLU A 308 -10.44 -39.32 39.01
N LYS A 309 -9.96 -38.08 39.21
CA LYS A 309 -9.54 -37.59 40.52
C LYS A 309 -10.69 -37.43 41.54
N GLN A 310 -11.91 -37.21 41.06
CA GLN A 310 -13.13 -37.23 41.85
C GLN A 310 -13.65 -38.65 42.15
N ALA A 311 -12.95 -39.70 41.71
CA ALA A 311 -13.39 -41.11 41.76
C ALA A 311 -14.68 -41.39 40.98
N GLU A 312 -15.07 -40.51 40.02
CA GLU A 312 -16.20 -40.69 39.12
C GLU A 312 -15.81 -41.52 37.87
N HIS A 313 -15.38 -42.77 38.06
CA HIS A 313 -14.75 -43.60 37.05
C HIS A 313 -15.62 -43.85 35.80
N SER A 314 -16.94 -44.01 35.98
CA SER A 314 -17.87 -44.18 34.84
C SER A 314 -17.93 -42.96 33.94
N ARG A 315 -18.01 -41.76 34.51
CA ARG A 315 -17.99 -40.50 33.77
C ARG A 315 -16.62 -40.27 33.12
N ALA A 316 -15.54 -40.59 33.81
CA ALA A 316 -14.19 -40.50 33.28
C ALA A 316 -14.02 -41.40 32.05
N LEU A 317 -14.46 -42.64 32.12
CA LEU A 317 -14.37 -43.62 31.03
C LEU A 317 -15.16 -43.17 29.80
N SER A 318 -16.40 -42.69 30.00
CA SER A 318 -17.22 -42.15 28.90
C SER A 318 -16.53 -40.94 28.25
N ALA A 319 -16.09 -39.95 29.05
CA ALA A 319 -15.43 -38.75 28.52
C ALA A 319 -14.11 -39.04 27.83
N TYR A 320 -13.32 -40.03 28.30
CA TYR A 320 -12.14 -40.51 27.58
C TYR A 320 -12.49 -41.18 26.26
N SER A 321 -13.58 -41.96 26.15
CA SER A 321 -14.02 -42.60 24.94
C SER A 321 -14.43 -41.55 23.86
N ASP A 322 -15.19 -40.53 24.30
CA ASP A 322 -15.58 -39.40 23.45
C ASP A 322 -14.36 -38.62 22.98
N ALA A 323 -13.39 -38.35 23.83
CA ALA A 323 -12.14 -37.71 23.50
C ALA A 323 -11.31 -38.53 22.48
N ALA A 324 -11.23 -39.86 22.66
CA ALA A 324 -10.50 -40.70 21.71
C ALA A 324 -11.11 -40.67 20.30
N THR A 325 -12.45 -40.69 20.24
CA THR A 325 -13.18 -40.57 18.94
C THR A 325 -12.94 -39.20 18.28
N TYR A 326 -13.02 -38.12 19.07
CA TYR A 326 -12.73 -36.77 18.62
C TYR A 326 -11.30 -36.64 18.07
N TYR A 327 -10.29 -37.13 18.80
CA TYR A 327 -8.89 -37.05 18.36
C TYR A 327 -8.63 -37.85 17.08
N GLN A 328 -9.27 -39.02 16.93
CA GLN A 328 -9.15 -39.83 15.73
C GLN A 328 -9.70 -39.07 14.51
N ALA A 329 -10.87 -38.44 14.62
CA ALA A 329 -11.47 -37.64 13.56
C ALA A 329 -10.59 -36.41 13.23
N THR A 330 -10.10 -35.72 14.26
CA THR A 330 -9.24 -34.52 14.10
C THR A 330 -7.92 -34.85 13.41
N ILE A 331 -7.29 -36.00 13.73
CA ILE A 331 -6.06 -36.43 13.04
C ILE A 331 -6.33 -36.66 11.55
N GLN A 332 -7.45 -37.29 11.21
CA GLN A 332 -7.84 -37.52 9.79
C GLN A 332 -8.08 -36.19 9.06
N GLN A 333 -8.75 -35.24 9.72
CA GLN A 333 -8.98 -33.90 9.18
C GLN A 333 -7.66 -33.16 8.94
N LEU A 334 -6.74 -33.17 9.90
CA LEU A 334 -5.41 -32.56 9.73
C LEU A 334 -4.61 -33.17 8.57
N GLN A 335 -4.65 -34.48 8.44
CA GLN A 335 -3.98 -35.16 7.31
C GLN A 335 -4.59 -34.80 5.95
N LYS A 336 -5.92 -34.66 5.88
CA LYS A 336 -6.63 -34.19 4.69
C LYS A 336 -6.21 -32.77 4.36
N LEU A 337 -6.22 -31.87 5.36
CA LEU A 337 -5.85 -30.45 5.20
C LEU A 337 -4.40 -30.31 4.73
N GLN A 338 -3.45 -31.05 5.30
CA GLN A 338 -2.04 -31.05 4.86
C GLN A 338 -1.89 -31.43 3.39
N ARG A 339 -2.65 -32.42 2.90
CA ARG A 339 -2.64 -32.83 1.49
C ARG A 339 -3.23 -31.77 0.58
N GLN A 340 -4.33 -31.15 0.97
CA GLN A 340 -4.96 -30.08 0.20
C GLN A 340 -4.06 -28.85 0.10
N LEU A 341 -3.47 -28.41 1.20
CA LEU A 341 -2.52 -27.29 1.24
C LEU A 341 -1.26 -27.52 0.40
N ALA A 342 -0.87 -28.76 0.15
CA ALA A 342 0.24 -29.06 -0.72
C ALA A 342 -0.08 -28.77 -2.21
N LEU A 343 -1.34 -28.78 -2.60
CA LEU A 343 -1.81 -28.66 -3.98
C LEU A 343 -2.43 -27.29 -4.31
N GLU A 344 -3.11 -26.66 -3.36
CA GLU A 344 -3.87 -25.43 -3.57
C GLU A 344 -3.03 -24.19 -3.25
N PRO A 345 -3.19 -23.05 -3.99
CA PRO A 345 -2.53 -21.80 -3.66
C PRO A 345 -3.03 -21.26 -2.31
N LEU A 346 -2.11 -20.72 -1.50
CA LEU A 346 -2.44 -20.15 -0.19
C LEU A 346 -3.09 -18.78 -0.26
N ALA A 347 -2.80 -18.03 -1.32
CA ALA A 347 -3.31 -16.67 -1.51
C ALA A 347 -4.02 -16.60 -2.86
N ASP A 348 -5.25 -16.09 -2.85
CA ASP A 348 -5.91 -15.67 -4.07
C ASP A 348 -5.39 -14.28 -4.44
N THR A 349 -4.47 -14.24 -5.40
CA THR A 349 -3.77 -13.04 -5.84
C THR A 349 -4.70 -11.97 -6.41
N ASN A 350 -5.93 -12.33 -6.80
CA ASN A 350 -6.89 -11.39 -7.39
C ASN A 350 -7.72 -10.60 -6.37
N GLN A 351 -7.67 -10.95 -5.09
CA GLN A 351 -8.52 -10.33 -4.06
C GLN A 351 -7.82 -9.28 -3.17
N PHE A 352 -6.53 -9.05 -3.35
CA PHE A 352 -5.82 -7.98 -2.64
C PHE A 352 -6.08 -6.62 -3.28
N SER A 353 -7.33 -6.14 -3.21
CA SER A 353 -7.66 -4.82 -3.71
C SER A 353 -7.16 -3.71 -2.79
N GLN A 354 -6.98 -2.52 -3.36
CA GLN A 354 -6.37 -1.31 -2.79
C GLN A 354 -6.91 -0.83 -1.42
N ALA A 355 -8.03 -1.35 -0.95
CA ALA A 355 -8.67 -0.91 0.29
C ALA A 355 -8.03 -1.45 1.59
N GLN A 356 -6.96 -2.28 1.52
CA GLN A 356 -6.54 -3.08 2.65
C GLN A 356 -5.12 -2.81 3.15
N ARG A 357 -4.73 -1.55 3.19
CA ARG A 357 -3.41 -1.10 3.67
C ARG A 357 -3.09 -1.46 5.12
N TYR A 358 -4.07 -1.78 5.95
CA TYR A 358 -3.92 -2.01 7.40
C TYR A 358 -4.58 -3.30 7.89
N GLY A 359 -4.83 -4.25 7.02
CA GLY A 359 -5.53 -5.48 7.38
C GLY A 359 -4.63 -6.54 7.95
N TRP A 360 -4.47 -6.57 9.25
CA TRP A 360 -4.36 -7.81 9.97
C TRP A 360 -5.48 -8.70 9.48
N LEU A 361 -5.10 -9.78 8.76
CA LEU A 361 -6.02 -10.87 8.57
C LEU A 361 -7.49 -10.47 8.27
N GLN A 362 -7.75 -9.93 7.15
CA GLN A 362 -9.07 -10.24 6.61
C GLN A 362 -9.02 -11.70 6.10
N LEU A 363 -9.00 -12.63 7.07
CA LEU A 363 -9.25 -14.07 6.84
C LEU A 363 -10.55 -14.30 6.07
N ALA A 364 -11.48 -13.36 6.12
CA ALA A 364 -12.68 -13.34 5.28
C ALA A 364 -12.37 -13.37 3.77
N GLN A 365 -11.15 -12.98 3.37
CA GLN A 365 -10.70 -12.99 1.98
C GLN A 365 -9.56 -14.00 1.73
N ALA A 366 -9.13 -14.73 2.76
CA ALA A 366 -8.23 -15.86 2.58
C ALA A 366 -8.90 -16.94 1.73
N ALA A 367 -8.09 -17.76 1.06
CA ALA A 367 -8.58 -18.93 0.33
C ALA A 367 -9.57 -19.71 1.20
N PRO A 368 -10.69 -20.21 0.66
CA PRO A 368 -11.72 -20.91 1.42
C PRO A 368 -11.15 -21.98 2.35
N LEU A 369 -10.11 -22.69 1.88
CA LEU A 369 -9.42 -23.72 2.64
C LEU A 369 -8.81 -23.20 3.95
N LEU A 370 -8.23 -22.00 3.95
CA LEU A 370 -7.66 -21.35 5.15
C LEU A 370 -8.75 -20.85 6.07
N ARG A 371 -9.81 -20.27 5.51
CA ARG A 371 -10.94 -19.74 6.27
C ARG A 371 -11.70 -20.85 7.01
N ASP A 372 -12.02 -21.93 6.33
CA ASP A 372 -12.81 -23.01 6.89
C ASP A 372 -12.03 -23.83 7.94
N ASN A 373 -10.68 -23.76 7.91
CA ASN A 373 -9.79 -24.45 8.86
C ASN A 373 -8.99 -23.48 9.76
N GLN A 374 -9.45 -22.23 9.92
CA GLN A 374 -8.76 -21.20 10.67
C GLN A 374 -8.43 -21.63 12.13
N HIS A 375 -9.26 -22.42 12.76
CA HIS A 375 -9.07 -22.90 14.14
C HIS A 375 -7.82 -23.77 14.34
N PHE A 376 -7.30 -24.41 13.27
CA PHE A 376 -6.00 -25.10 13.30
C PHE A 376 -4.85 -24.15 12.94
N LEU A 377 -5.13 -23.15 12.14
CA LEU A 377 -4.13 -22.26 11.54
C LEU A 377 -3.86 -21.01 12.38
N LEU A 378 -4.76 -20.67 13.31
CA LEU A 378 -4.67 -19.45 14.09
C LEU A 378 -3.28 -19.26 14.78
N PRO A 379 -2.64 -20.27 15.37
CA PRO A 379 -1.33 -20.11 16.00
C PRO A 379 -0.23 -19.69 15.02
N ILE A 380 -0.22 -20.27 13.79
CA ILE A 380 0.76 -19.90 12.76
C ILE A 380 0.43 -18.54 12.16
N LEU A 381 -0.85 -18.27 11.90
CA LEU A 381 -1.30 -16.99 11.34
C LEU A 381 -0.98 -15.80 12.26
N GLN A 382 -0.89 -16.03 13.56
CA GLN A 382 -0.50 -15.03 14.56
C GLN A 382 1.01 -14.95 14.80
N SER A 383 1.81 -15.82 14.17
CA SER A 383 3.26 -15.80 14.34
C SER A 383 3.92 -14.64 13.57
N ASP A 384 4.91 -14.00 14.19
CA ASP A 384 5.65 -12.88 13.60
C ASP A 384 6.29 -13.28 12.26
N GLN A 385 6.86 -14.48 12.17
CA GLN A 385 7.53 -14.97 10.98
C GLN A 385 6.56 -15.14 9.80
N PHE A 386 5.38 -15.70 10.06
CA PHE A 386 4.35 -15.85 9.02
C PHE A 386 3.85 -14.48 8.55
N GLN A 387 3.58 -13.56 9.48
CA GLN A 387 3.12 -12.21 9.16
C GLN A 387 4.15 -11.41 8.37
N LEU A 388 5.43 -11.54 8.70
CA LEU A 388 6.51 -10.89 7.95
C LEU A 388 6.56 -11.40 6.50
N ARG A 389 6.57 -12.71 6.29
CA ARG A 389 6.55 -13.30 4.94
C ARG A 389 5.28 -12.97 4.15
N LEU A 390 4.14 -12.92 4.83
CA LEU A 390 2.88 -12.52 4.21
C LEU A 390 2.92 -11.04 3.79
N SER A 391 3.55 -10.17 4.58
CA SER A 391 3.78 -8.78 4.21
C SER A 391 4.70 -8.68 2.99
N GLU A 392 5.80 -9.41 2.96
CA GLU A 392 6.71 -9.47 1.81
C GLU A 392 5.99 -9.92 0.52
N LEU A 393 5.12 -10.93 0.62
CA LEU A 393 4.33 -11.41 -0.51
C LEU A 393 3.36 -10.34 -1.03
N ARG A 394 2.70 -9.61 -0.12
CA ARG A 394 1.82 -8.48 -0.47
C ARG A 394 2.59 -7.35 -1.15
N ASP A 395 3.76 -7.01 -0.64
CA ASP A 395 4.60 -5.96 -1.22
C ASP A 395 5.01 -6.33 -2.66
N LEU A 396 5.40 -7.60 -2.89
CA LEU A 396 5.70 -8.09 -4.24
C LEU A 396 4.47 -8.04 -5.17
N GLN A 397 3.30 -8.40 -4.69
CA GLN A 397 2.06 -8.34 -5.46
C GLN A 397 1.67 -6.88 -5.79
N GLN A 398 1.84 -5.97 -4.85
CA GLN A 398 1.63 -4.55 -5.08
C GLN A 398 2.60 -4.01 -6.13
N MET A 399 3.88 -4.40 -6.06
CA MET A 399 4.87 -4.05 -7.08
C MET A 399 4.48 -4.58 -8.46
N ASP A 400 4.05 -5.86 -8.58
CA ASP A 400 3.62 -6.42 -9.87
C ASP A 400 2.41 -5.68 -10.44
N THR A 401 1.43 -5.31 -9.60
CA THR A 401 0.27 -4.52 -10.02
C THR A 401 0.69 -3.19 -10.62
N VAL A 402 1.61 -2.47 -9.97
CA VAL A 402 2.17 -1.22 -10.48
C VAL A 402 2.89 -1.42 -11.81
N LEU A 403 3.68 -2.50 -11.95
CA LEU A 403 4.39 -2.81 -13.19
C LEU A 403 3.43 -3.19 -14.32
N ILE A 404 2.30 -3.86 -14.02
CA ILE A 404 1.22 -4.12 -14.97
C ILE A 404 0.63 -2.81 -15.49
N ASP A 405 0.27 -1.90 -14.62
CA ASP A 405 -0.30 -0.60 -14.97
C ASP A 405 0.65 0.19 -15.87
N TRP A 406 1.94 0.20 -15.54
CA TRP A 406 2.95 0.85 -16.37
C TRP A 406 3.15 0.14 -17.71
N SER A 407 3.10 -1.19 -17.75
CA SER A 407 3.16 -1.95 -19.00
C SER A 407 2.02 -1.59 -19.95
N GLN A 408 0.81 -1.34 -19.42
CA GLN A 408 -0.35 -0.90 -20.20
C GLN A 408 -0.21 0.54 -20.71
N LYS A 409 0.56 1.40 -20.05
CA LYS A 409 0.82 2.78 -20.45
C LYS A 409 1.90 2.88 -21.57
N ILE A 410 2.76 1.86 -21.71
CA ILE A 410 3.84 1.87 -22.72
C ILE A 410 3.32 2.11 -24.14
N PRO A 411 2.30 1.39 -24.66
CA PRO A 411 1.75 1.66 -25.99
C PRO A 411 1.21 3.08 -26.17
N GLN A 412 0.58 3.62 -25.13
CA GLN A 412 0.06 5.01 -25.14
C GLN A 412 1.19 6.04 -25.21
N LEU A 413 2.29 5.79 -24.51
CA LEU A 413 3.48 6.64 -24.56
C LEU A 413 4.15 6.57 -25.94
N HIS A 414 4.19 5.39 -26.59
CA HIS A 414 4.64 5.26 -27.98
C HIS A 414 3.78 6.10 -28.92
N SER A 415 2.46 5.95 -28.83
CA SER A 415 1.53 6.74 -29.65
C SER A 415 1.72 8.24 -29.47
N LEU A 416 1.93 8.72 -28.24
CA LEU A 416 2.21 10.14 -27.97
C LEU A 416 3.54 10.62 -28.57
N ILE A 417 4.57 9.78 -28.56
CA ILE A 417 5.86 10.10 -29.16
C ILE A 417 5.70 10.14 -30.71
N ASP A 418 4.99 9.18 -31.29
CA ASP A 418 4.74 9.10 -32.71
C ASP A 418 3.91 10.31 -33.21
N GLU A 419 2.85 10.69 -32.48
CA GLU A 419 2.10 11.90 -32.77
C GLU A 419 2.97 13.15 -32.70
N ARG A 420 3.86 13.25 -31.76
CA ARG A 420 4.82 14.34 -31.64
C ARG A 420 5.79 14.35 -32.82
N HIS A 421 6.26 13.18 -33.26
CA HIS A 421 7.08 13.05 -34.45
C HIS A 421 6.34 13.53 -35.70
N GLN A 422 5.12 13.07 -35.93
CA GLN A 422 4.29 13.46 -37.05
C GLN A 422 3.98 14.97 -37.06
N ARG A 423 3.55 15.53 -35.93
CA ARG A 423 3.31 16.99 -35.84
C ARG A 423 4.57 17.77 -36.09
N ARG A 424 5.70 17.31 -35.57
CA ARG A 424 6.98 17.95 -35.80
C ARG A 424 7.40 17.89 -37.27
N SER A 425 7.34 16.71 -37.91
CA SER A 425 7.69 16.60 -39.33
C SER A 425 6.80 17.49 -40.19
N GLY A 426 5.49 17.49 -39.96
CA GLY A 426 4.57 18.37 -40.67
C GLY A 426 4.86 19.86 -40.47
N ILE A 427 5.30 20.29 -39.29
CA ILE A 427 5.72 21.67 -39.05
C ILE A 427 7.05 21.96 -39.75
N ILE A 428 8.01 21.05 -39.67
CA ILE A 428 9.30 21.21 -40.35
C ILE A 428 9.12 21.26 -41.86
N ASP A 429 8.35 20.33 -42.44
CA ASP A 429 8.07 20.28 -43.89
C ASP A 429 7.39 21.55 -44.35
N LYS A 430 6.46 22.11 -43.59
CA LYS A 430 5.75 23.34 -43.90
C LYS A 430 6.65 24.58 -43.87
N TYR A 431 7.46 24.74 -42.81
CA TYR A 431 8.19 26.00 -42.56
C TYR A 431 9.67 25.96 -42.93
N GLN A 432 10.28 24.79 -43.12
CA GLN A 432 11.65 24.64 -43.63
C GLN A 432 11.70 24.31 -45.11
N SER A 433 10.56 24.20 -45.82
CA SER A 433 10.56 24.01 -47.26
C SER A 433 11.32 25.16 -47.95
N ALA A 434 12.09 24.83 -48.96
CA ALA A 434 12.81 25.83 -49.74
C ALA A 434 11.86 26.89 -50.32
N GLU A 435 10.65 26.47 -50.68
CA GLU A 435 9.60 27.33 -51.21
C GLU A 435 9.12 28.35 -50.16
N PHE A 436 8.85 27.94 -48.93
CA PHE A 436 8.43 28.86 -47.84
C PHE A 436 9.52 29.90 -47.54
N ASN A 437 10.78 29.47 -47.45
CA ASN A 437 11.90 30.38 -47.25
C ASN A 437 12.06 31.39 -48.40
N GLN A 438 11.93 30.92 -49.64
CA GLN A 438 11.99 31.78 -50.80
C GLN A 438 10.82 32.79 -50.83
N GLN A 439 9.59 32.33 -50.57
CA GLN A 439 8.42 33.20 -50.48
C GLN A 439 8.58 34.26 -49.38
N LEU A 440 9.08 33.88 -48.21
CA LEU A 440 9.32 34.81 -47.11
C LEU A 440 10.39 35.86 -47.46
N GLN A 441 11.45 35.46 -48.16
CA GLN A 441 12.48 36.38 -48.66
C GLN A 441 11.91 37.36 -49.70
N ILE A 442 11.15 36.85 -50.68
CA ILE A 442 10.49 37.65 -51.71
C ILE A 442 9.54 38.66 -51.04
N ALA A 443 8.68 38.21 -50.16
CA ALA A 443 7.74 39.06 -49.43
C ALA A 443 8.44 40.13 -48.55
N SER A 444 9.55 39.75 -47.90
CA SER A 444 10.37 40.70 -47.15
C SER A 444 11.02 41.76 -48.00
N GLN A 445 11.47 41.37 -49.22
CA GLN A 445 12.04 42.32 -50.15
C GLN A 445 10.97 43.24 -50.73
N GLN A 446 9.80 42.69 -51.09
CA GLN A 446 8.66 43.48 -51.54
C GLN A 446 8.20 44.48 -50.50
N TYR A 447 8.10 44.07 -49.23
CA TYR A 447 7.77 44.94 -48.12
C TYR A 447 8.75 46.12 -48.00
N ARG A 448 10.08 45.86 -48.06
CA ARG A 448 11.09 46.91 -48.02
C ARG A 448 10.92 47.89 -49.16
N ASN A 449 10.76 47.36 -50.39
CA ASN A 449 10.57 48.22 -51.58
C ASN A 449 9.32 49.11 -51.45
N LEU A 450 8.20 48.53 -50.96
CA LEU A 450 6.96 49.29 -50.74
C LEU A 450 7.10 50.32 -49.62
N ASN A 451 7.76 49.97 -48.53
CA ASN A 451 7.99 50.89 -47.40
C ASN A 451 8.90 52.04 -47.82
N ASP A 452 9.98 51.74 -48.56
CA ASP A 452 10.88 52.79 -49.09
C ASP A 452 10.18 53.71 -50.13
N ALA A 453 9.34 53.11 -51.00
CA ALA A 453 8.53 53.91 -51.92
C ALA A 453 7.54 54.83 -51.24
N LEU A 454 6.83 54.31 -50.21
CA LEU A 454 5.89 55.08 -49.45
C LEU A 454 6.61 56.21 -48.67
N ALA A 455 7.78 55.95 -48.08
CA ALA A 455 8.60 56.94 -47.38
C ALA A 455 9.08 58.04 -48.35
N GLN A 456 9.42 57.69 -49.61
CA GLN A 456 9.78 58.71 -50.65
C GLN A 456 8.58 59.59 -51.05
N ILE A 457 7.40 58.98 -51.18
CA ILE A 457 6.15 59.71 -51.50
C ILE A 457 5.81 60.67 -50.37
N GLU A 458 5.92 60.21 -49.12
CA GLU A 458 5.65 61.02 -47.91
C GLU A 458 6.64 62.19 -47.79
N ASN A 459 7.94 61.94 -47.95
CA ASN A 459 8.99 62.97 -47.87
C ASN A 459 8.84 64.04 -48.95
N LYS A 460 8.44 63.62 -50.17
CA LYS A 460 8.22 64.55 -51.26
C LYS A 460 6.83 65.18 -51.30
N ARG A 461 5.93 64.69 -50.47
CA ARG A 461 4.48 65.03 -50.46
C ARG A 461 3.89 64.84 -51.88
N ASP A 462 4.29 63.80 -52.58
CA ASP A 462 3.83 63.51 -53.95
C ASP A 462 2.43 62.90 -53.91
N VAL A 463 1.44 63.74 -54.04
CA VAL A 463 0.02 63.37 -53.94
C VAL A 463 -0.39 62.48 -55.16
N LEU A 464 0.14 62.70 -56.38
CA LEU A 464 -0.19 61.88 -57.51
C LEU A 464 0.47 60.53 -57.50
N ALA A 465 1.71 60.44 -57.05
CA ALA A 465 2.39 59.13 -56.83
C ALA A 465 1.69 58.30 -55.75
N LEU A 466 1.15 58.91 -54.68
CA LEU A 466 0.34 58.19 -53.72
C LEU A 466 -0.96 57.67 -54.37
N LEU A 467 -1.61 58.44 -55.15
CA LEU A 467 -2.82 58.05 -55.89
C LEU A 467 -2.55 56.86 -56.84
N GLU A 468 -1.43 56.88 -57.54
CA GLU A 468 -1.00 55.81 -58.45
C GLU A 468 -0.79 54.49 -57.72
N VAL A 469 -0.18 54.56 -56.54
CA VAL A 469 0.04 53.35 -55.73
C VAL A 469 -1.27 52.85 -55.06
N THR A 470 -2.24 53.71 -54.79
CA THR A 470 -3.49 53.38 -54.13
C THR A 470 -4.67 53.08 -55.04
N GLY A 471 -4.60 53.56 -56.32
CA GLY A 471 -5.70 53.45 -57.29
C GLY A 471 -5.98 52.07 -57.88
N GLY A 472 -5.18 51.05 -57.55
CA GLY A 472 -5.31 49.68 -58.07
C GLY A 472 -6.00 48.69 -57.11
N GLY A 473 -6.61 49.11 -55.97
CA GLY A 473 -7.28 48.24 -55.05
C GLY A 473 -8.72 47.95 -55.44
N GLU A 474 -9.17 46.71 -55.28
CA GLU A 474 -10.51 46.21 -55.66
C GLU A 474 -11.69 46.96 -54.97
N ASP A 475 -11.45 47.75 -53.92
CA ASP A 475 -12.52 48.46 -53.15
C ASP A 475 -12.63 49.95 -53.48
N ASP A 476 -11.76 50.56 -54.30
CA ASP A 476 -11.73 52.01 -54.49
C ASP A 476 -11.84 52.35 -55.97
N ASN A 477 -13.06 52.27 -56.55
CA ASN A 477 -13.46 52.90 -57.82
C ASN A 477 -13.38 54.41 -57.67
N SER A 478 -12.18 54.95 -57.41
CA SER A 478 -12.08 56.37 -57.28
C SER A 478 -12.00 56.93 -58.74
N GLU A 479 -13.03 57.68 -59.10
CA GLU A 479 -13.08 58.47 -60.30
C GLU A 479 -11.74 59.24 -60.55
N ILE A 480 -11.07 59.61 -59.46
CA ILE A 480 -9.81 60.32 -59.42
C ILE A 480 -8.63 59.43 -59.94
N ALA A 481 -8.61 58.09 -59.64
CA ALA A 481 -7.58 57.17 -60.12
C ALA A 481 -7.74 56.92 -61.65
N GLU A 482 -8.99 56.78 -62.12
CA GLU A 482 -9.29 56.65 -63.56
C GLU A 482 -8.89 57.92 -64.32
N MET A 483 -9.20 59.11 -63.69
CA MET A 483 -8.78 60.39 -64.31
C MET A 483 -7.25 60.53 -64.36
N LEU A 484 -6.51 59.98 -63.36
CA LEU A 484 -5.05 59.97 -63.40
C LEU A 484 -4.50 59.14 -64.60
N GLU A 485 -5.04 57.94 -64.82
CA GLU A 485 -4.65 57.13 -65.97
C GLU A 485 -4.93 57.78 -67.30
N ILE A 486 -6.11 58.44 -67.44
CA ILE A 486 -6.47 59.21 -68.60
C ILE A 486 -5.48 60.37 -68.81
N LEU A 487 -5.17 61.08 -67.71
CA LEU A 487 -4.21 62.20 -67.75
C LEU A 487 -2.81 61.72 -68.19
N GLN A 488 -2.30 60.65 -67.58
CA GLN A 488 -1.00 60.07 -67.94
C GLN A 488 -0.95 59.59 -69.40
N SER A 489 -2.02 59.00 -69.92
CA SER A 489 -2.15 58.58 -71.32
C SER A 489 -2.16 59.77 -72.19
N ALA A 490 -2.85 60.84 -71.83
CA ALA A 490 -2.89 62.10 -72.62
C ALA A 490 -1.54 62.83 -72.62
N GLU A 491 -0.83 62.86 -71.51
CA GLU A 491 0.53 63.40 -71.38
C GLU A 491 1.53 62.63 -72.26
N GLN A 492 1.48 61.29 -72.23
CA GLN A 492 2.32 60.46 -73.10
C GLN A 492 2.06 60.75 -74.60
N ARG A 493 0.80 60.85 -74.98
CA ARG A 493 0.42 61.21 -76.35
C ARG A 493 0.89 62.61 -76.72
N TYR A 494 0.76 63.56 -75.77
CA TYR A 494 1.24 64.93 -76.02
C TYR A 494 2.76 64.94 -76.18
N GLN A 495 3.53 64.24 -75.35
CA GLN A 495 4.97 64.16 -75.55
C GLN A 495 5.38 63.57 -76.88
N LEU A 496 4.66 62.56 -77.38
CA LEU A 496 4.86 62.04 -78.72
C LEU A 496 4.51 63.06 -79.86
N LEU A 497 3.47 63.87 -79.68
CA LEU A 497 3.11 64.96 -80.61
C LEU A 497 4.14 66.07 -80.59
N ARG A 498 4.65 66.43 -79.38
CA ARG A 498 5.67 67.48 -79.24
C ARG A 498 7.00 67.08 -79.86
N SER A 499 7.40 65.81 -79.65
CA SER A 499 8.62 65.28 -80.32
C SER A 499 8.55 65.28 -81.84
N ASN A 500 7.34 65.20 -82.41
CA ASN A 500 7.07 65.25 -83.79
C ASN A 500 6.78 66.66 -84.34
N GLY A 501 6.99 67.71 -83.55
CA GLY A 501 6.78 69.10 -83.91
C GLY A 501 5.31 69.52 -84.07
N LYS A 502 4.35 68.74 -83.61
CA LYS A 502 2.88 68.95 -83.71
C LYS A 502 2.19 69.33 -82.39
N GLY A 503 2.92 69.49 -81.23
CA GLY A 503 2.39 69.87 -79.96
C GLY A 503 2.08 71.41 -79.96
N SER A 504 0.95 71.82 -79.38
CA SER A 504 0.59 73.22 -79.16
C SER A 504 0.67 73.62 -77.72
N ASP A 505 1.01 74.87 -77.42
CA ASP A 505 1.07 75.41 -76.07
C ASP A 505 -0.30 75.35 -75.33
N TYR A 506 -1.40 75.45 -76.11
CA TYR A 506 -2.75 75.29 -75.59
C TYR A 506 -3.00 73.88 -75.00
N GLN A 507 -2.49 72.85 -75.62
CA GLN A 507 -2.60 71.48 -75.15
C GLN A 507 -1.79 71.27 -73.84
N GLU A 508 -0.59 71.90 -73.82
CA GLU A 508 0.24 71.84 -72.59
C GLU A 508 -0.45 72.53 -71.37
N GLU A 509 -1.02 73.73 -71.62
CA GLU A 509 -1.81 74.43 -70.60
C GLU A 509 -3.02 73.63 -70.09
N THR A 510 -3.71 72.94 -71.01
CA THR A 510 -4.89 72.14 -70.70
C THR A 510 -4.50 70.93 -69.87
N LEU A 511 -3.42 70.26 -70.20
CA LEU A 511 -2.88 69.15 -69.40
C LEU A 511 -2.39 69.59 -68.05
N ASN A 512 -1.72 70.78 -68.01
CA ASN A 512 -1.26 71.35 -66.74
C ASN A 512 -2.45 71.75 -65.85
N ARG A 513 -3.53 72.24 -66.36
CA ARG A 513 -4.76 72.58 -65.69
C ARG A 513 -5.46 71.31 -65.15
N ALA A 514 -5.57 70.25 -65.96
CA ALA A 514 -6.13 69.00 -65.60
C ALA A 514 -5.30 68.32 -64.45
N ARG A 515 -3.95 68.35 -64.53
CA ARG A 515 -3.04 67.91 -63.49
C ARG A 515 -3.22 68.67 -62.21
N GLY A 516 -3.36 70.02 -62.26
CA GLY A 516 -3.59 70.85 -61.09
C GLY A 516 -4.90 70.53 -60.37
N ILE A 517 -5.98 70.26 -61.12
CA ILE A 517 -7.28 69.89 -60.54
C ILE A 517 -7.19 68.53 -59.91
N LEU A 518 -6.57 67.57 -60.57
CA LEU A 518 -6.35 66.23 -59.99
C LEU A 518 -5.49 66.25 -58.67
N MET A 519 -4.41 67.07 -58.73
CA MET A 519 -3.57 67.26 -57.56
C MET A 519 -4.36 67.87 -56.37
N TRP A 520 -5.24 68.81 -56.66
CA TRP A 520 -6.06 69.42 -55.61
C TRP A 520 -7.07 68.43 -55.00
N GLN A 521 -7.79 67.73 -55.88
CA GLN A 521 -8.73 66.67 -55.48
C GLN A 521 -8.04 65.54 -54.68
N ALA A 522 -6.93 65.03 -55.16
CA ALA A 522 -6.17 63.99 -54.51
C ALA A 522 -5.55 64.44 -53.21
N SER A 523 -5.30 65.78 -53.03
CA SER A 523 -4.76 66.33 -51.76
C SER A 523 -5.76 66.28 -50.60
N GLU A 524 -7.07 66.37 -50.86
CA GLU A 524 -8.11 66.29 -49.85
C GLU A 524 -8.10 64.93 -49.15
N GLU A 525 -7.80 63.84 -49.88
CA GLU A 525 -7.77 62.48 -49.32
C GLU A 525 -6.35 62.00 -48.98
N TYR A 526 -5.32 62.79 -49.21
CA TYR A 526 -3.92 62.40 -49.07
C TYR A 526 -3.59 61.77 -47.70
N HIS A 527 -3.99 62.40 -46.61
CA HIS A 527 -3.70 61.89 -45.27
C HIS A 527 -4.44 60.59 -44.95
N GLN A 528 -5.66 60.45 -45.41
CA GLN A 528 -6.45 59.24 -45.19
C GLN A 528 -5.84 58.06 -45.99
N ARG A 529 -5.46 58.27 -47.24
CA ARG A 529 -4.83 57.28 -48.13
C ARG A 529 -3.46 56.89 -47.56
N LEU A 530 -2.65 57.84 -47.14
CA LEU A 530 -1.35 57.59 -46.54
C LEU A 530 -1.50 56.75 -45.27
N TRP A 531 -2.46 57.06 -44.41
CA TRP A 531 -2.74 56.32 -43.19
C TRP A 531 -3.18 54.87 -43.52
N GLN A 532 -4.03 54.67 -44.50
CA GLN A 532 -4.45 53.36 -44.95
C GLN A 532 -3.26 52.50 -45.43
N GLN A 533 -2.35 53.11 -46.22
CA GLN A 533 -1.15 52.42 -46.68
C GLN A 533 -0.21 52.04 -45.54
N HIS A 534 0.01 52.94 -44.59
CA HIS A 534 0.78 52.62 -43.39
C HIS A 534 0.15 51.46 -42.59
N LYS A 535 -1.17 51.48 -42.45
CA LYS A 535 -1.90 50.39 -41.75
C LYS A 535 -1.77 49.06 -42.50
N THR A 536 -1.78 49.07 -43.85
CA THR A 536 -1.58 47.88 -44.67
C THR A 536 -0.16 47.35 -44.54
N LEU A 537 0.84 48.25 -44.61
CA LEU A 537 2.24 47.90 -44.39
C LEU A 537 2.47 47.32 -42.98
N GLN A 538 1.83 47.90 -41.95
CA GLN A 538 1.90 47.39 -40.60
C GLN A 538 1.33 45.95 -40.50
N LYS A 539 0.22 45.65 -41.17
CA LYS A 539 -0.33 44.28 -41.22
C LYS A 539 0.63 43.31 -41.91
N ILE A 540 1.26 43.73 -42.99
CA ILE A 540 2.26 42.93 -43.72
C ILE A 540 3.48 42.69 -42.83
N GLU A 541 3.97 43.71 -42.10
CA GLU A 541 5.08 43.60 -41.18
C GLU A 541 4.78 42.59 -40.07
N ILE A 542 3.59 42.66 -39.45
CA ILE A 542 3.16 41.71 -38.43
C ILE A 542 3.15 40.27 -38.98
N SER A 543 2.64 40.10 -40.23
CA SER A 543 2.61 38.78 -40.87
C SER A 543 4.01 38.24 -41.14
N LEU A 544 4.94 39.07 -41.63
CA LEU A 544 6.34 38.71 -41.85
C LEU A 544 7.04 38.34 -40.54
N ARG A 545 6.88 39.15 -39.50
CA ARG A 545 7.41 38.82 -38.15
C ARG A 545 6.87 37.52 -37.63
N ASN A 546 5.59 37.22 -37.84
CA ASN A 546 4.99 35.95 -37.47
C ASN A 546 5.59 34.78 -38.25
N GLY A 547 5.82 34.96 -39.56
CA GLY A 547 6.49 33.97 -40.42
C GLY A 547 7.91 33.67 -39.92
N GLU A 548 8.72 34.72 -39.65
CA GLU A 548 10.06 34.57 -39.08
C GLU A 548 10.06 33.90 -37.71
N LYS A 549 9.11 34.25 -36.85
CA LYS A 549 8.96 33.64 -35.52
C LYS A 549 8.64 32.15 -35.62
N GLN A 550 7.78 31.76 -36.59
CA GLN A 550 7.49 30.35 -36.82
C GLN A 550 8.71 29.61 -37.37
N LEU A 551 9.47 30.21 -38.28
CA LEU A 551 10.71 29.63 -38.80
C LEU A 551 11.72 29.36 -37.66
N ARG A 552 11.93 30.33 -36.75
CA ARG A 552 12.81 30.17 -35.59
C ARG A 552 12.31 29.08 -34.66
N LYS A 553 11.00 29.01 -34.37
CA LYS A 553 10.42 27.93 -33.58
C LYS A 553 10.65 26.56 -34.21
N THR A 554 10.49 26.46 -35.51
CA THR A 554 10.69 25.21 -36.26
C THR A 554 12.15 24.76 -36.22
N SER A 555 13.11 25.70 -36.32
CA SER A 555 14.54 25.41 -36.15
C SER A 555 14.80 24.80 -34.75
N VAL A 556 14.26 25.39 -33.68
CA VAL A 556 14.41 24.85 -32.29
C VAL A 556 13.78 23.47 -32.19
N GLU A 557 12.63 23.22 -32.78
CA GLU A 557 11.99 21.89 -32.78
C GLU A 557 12.78 20.89 -33.63
N ALA A 558 13.44 21.31 -34.70
CA ALA A 558 14.34 20.46 -35.47
C ALA A 558 15.56 20.00 -34.64
N ASP A 559 16.14 20.90 -33.88
CA ASP A 559 17.28 20.59 -33.01
C ASP A 559 16.93 19.61 -31.87
N ARG A 560 15.65 19.50 -31.50
CA ARG A 560 15.16 18.52 -30.53
C ARG A 560 14.98 17.09 -31.06
N ALA A 561 15.23 16.84 -32.31
CA ALA A 561 15.07 15.51 -32.90
C ALA A 561 15.82 14.39 -32.19
N PRO A 562 17.08 14.58 -31.81
CA PRO A 562 17.82 13.54 -31.07
C PRO A 562 17.18 13.17 -29.74
N GLN A 563 16.54 14.13 -29.05
CA GLN A 563 15.88 13.90 -27.77
C GLN A 563 14.64 12.99 -27.91
N LEU A 564 13.85 13.15 -28.96
CA LEU A 564 12.68 12.29 -29.21
C LEU A 564 13.10 10.84 -29.53
N THR A 565 14.13 10.66 -30.35
CA THR A 565 14.70 9.34 -30.65
C THR A 565 15.26 8.68 -29.39
N GLN A 566 15.93 9.45 -28.54
CA GLN A 566 16.40 8.93 -27.24
C GLN A 566 15.24 8.51 -26.32
N LEU A 567 14.12 9.23 -26.34
CA LEU A 567 12.94 8.85 -25.58
C LEU A 567 12.33 7.54 -26.06
N THR A 568 12.23 7.33 -27.37
CA THR A 568 11.77 6.05 -27.95
C THR A 568 12.65 4.90 -27.52
N ASN A 569 13.97 5.02 -27.66
CA ASN A 569 14.92 3.98 -27.24
C ASN A 569 14.83 3.70 -25.73
N ARG A 570 14.69 4.75 -24.91
CA ARG A 570 14.51 4.58 -23.46
C ARG A 570 13.19 3.87 -23.14
N LEU A 571 12.13 4.14 -23.87
CA LEU A 571 10.83 3.49 -23.68
C LEU A 571 10.90 2.00 -24.01
N GLU A 572 11.57 1.61 -25.08
CA GLU A 572 11.80 0.21 -25.47
C GLU A 572 12.63 -0.54 -24.43
N VAL A 573 13.73 0.08 -23.95
CA VAL A 573 14.53 -0.47 -22.86
C VAL A 573 13.69 -0.63 -21.59
N THR A 574 12.86 0.37 -21.26
CA THR A 574 11.97 0.31 -20.11
C THR A 574 10.94 -0.81 -20.25
N ALA A 575 10.34 -1.01 -21.42
CA ALA A 575 9.40 -2.09 -21.68
C ALA A 575 10.05 -3.47 -21.45
N THR A 576 11.28 -3.64 -21.91
CA THR A 576 12.05 -4.89 -21.67
C THR A 576 12.38 -5.07 -20.21
N LEU A 577 12.79 -4.01 -19.50
CA LEU A 577 13.05 -4.07 -18.06
C LEU A 577 11.79 -4.41 -17.25
N LEU A 578 10.64 -3.83 -17.60
CA LEU A 578 9.36 -4.14 -16.93
C LEU A 578 9.00 -5.62 -17.02
N THR A 579 9.15 -6.22 -18.20
CA THR A 579 8.88 -7.66 -18.38
C THR A 579 9.86 -8.52 -17.57
N GLY A 580 11.14 -8.16 -17.55
CA GLY A 580 12.16 -8.84 -16.76
C GLY A 580 11.92 -8.71 -15.25
N GLN A 581 11.57 -7.52 -14.78
CA GLN A 581 11.26 -7.30 -13.36
C GLN A 581 10.00 -8.04 -12.93
N ARG A 582 8.96 -8.09 -13.74
CA ARG A 582 7.75 -8.87 -13.44
C ARG A 582 8.05 -10.36 -13.33
N ALA A 583 8.89 -10.91 -14.21
CA ALA A 583 9.32 -12.31 -14.11
C ALA A 583 10.09 -12.57 -12.80
N ALA A 584 10.99 -11.67 -12.41
CA ALA A 584 11.73 -11.76 -11.15
C ALA A 584 10.82 -11.67 -9.92
N ILE A 585 9.83 -10.76 -9.92
CA ILE A 585 8.82 -10.66 -8.86
C ILE A 585 7.99 -11.93 -8.75
N ALA A 586 7.53 -12.48 -9.87
CA ALA A 586 6.76 -13.73 -9.88
C ALA A 586 7.59 -14.90 -9.30
N GLN A 587 8.87 -14.96 -9.63
CA GLN A 587 9.77 -15.98 -9.07
C GLN A 587 9.98 -15.78 -7.56
N ALA A 588 10.21 -14.55 -7.10
CA ALA A 588 10.36 -14.23 -5.67
C ALA A 588 9.08 -14.55 -4.90
N ALA A 589 7.91 -14.16 -5.43
CA ALA A 589 6.62 -14.47 -4.84
C ALA A 589 6.38 -15.98 -4.70
N ALA A 590 6.72 -16.77 -5.71
CA ALA A 590 6.62 -18.22 -5.66
C ALA A 590 7.51 -18.85 -4.57
N VAL A 591 8.71 -18.30 -4.36
CA VAL A 591 9.62 -18.75 -3.27
C VAL A 591 9.01 -18.45 -1.90
N ILE A 592 8.50 -17.23 -1.70
CA ILE A 592 7.88 -16.83 -0.42
C ILE A 592 6.60 -17.64 -0.18
N GLU A 593 5.76 -17.83 -1.19
CA GLU A 593 4.55 -18.65 -1.07
C GLU A 593 4.88 -20.10 -0.71
N SER A 594 5.92 -20.67 -1.33
CA SER A 594 6.41 -22.02 -0.99
C SER A 594 6.87 -22.08 0.48
N ALA A 595 7.60 -21.06 0.96
CA ALA A 595 8.05 -20.98 2.35
C ALA A 595 6.86 -20.85 3.32
N LEU A 596 5.89 -19.97 3.04
CA LEU A 596 4.65 -19.86 3.82
C LEU A 596 3.90 -21.18 3.90
N ARG A 597 3.78 -21.88 2.78
CA ARG A 597 3.15 -23.21 2.71
C ARG A 597 3.86 -24.24 3.57
N GLN A 598 5.19 -24.25 3.55
CA GLN A 598 5.99 -25.12 4.39
C GLN A 598 5.81 -24.83 5.87
N ASP A 599 5.77 -23.55 6.26
CA ASP A 599 5.53 -23.13 7.65
C ASP A 599 4.15 -23.61 8.14
N VAL A 600 3.11 -23.42 7.32
CA VAL A 600 1.76 -23.88 7.65
C VAL A 600 1.71 -25.40 7.80
N ILE A 601 2.28 -26.14 6.85
CA ILE A 601 2.32 -27.61 6.91
C ILE A 601 3.12 -28.10 8.13
N ALA A 602 4.24 -27.43 8.46
CA ALA A 602 5.05 -27.77 9.63
C ALA A 602 4.27 -27.57 10.93
N GLU A 603 3.49 -26.47 11.04
CA GLU A 603 2.65 -26.23 12.22
C GLU A 603 1.51 -27.26 12.34
N LEU A 604 0.84 -27.57 11.23
CA LEU A 604 -0.19 -28.61 11.21
C LEU A 604 0.38 -29.99 11.61
N LYS A 605 1.62 -30.30 11.22
CA LYS A 605 2.30 -31.51 11.67
C LYS A 605 2.59 -31.49 13.18
N ARG A 606 3.05 -30.35 13.72
CA ARG A 606 3.26 -30.20 15.16
C ARG A 606 1.95 -30.38 15.94
N GLU A 607 0.86 -29.78 15.44
CA GLU A 607 -0.46 -29.96 16.06
C GLU A 607 -0.94 -31.42 15.96
N GLN A 608 -0.72 -32.06 14.82
CA GLN A 608 -1.04 -33.50 14.67
C GLN A 608 -0.28 -34.36 15.69
N VAL A 609 1.02 -34.11 15.90
CA VAL A 609 1.82 -34.83 16.92
C VAL A 609 1.28 -34.58 18.32
N ARG A 610 0.87 -33.33 18.64
CA ARG A 610 0.25 -32.98 19.92
C ARG A 610 -1.04 -33.74 20.16
N ILE A 611 -1.93 -33.80 19.16
CA ILE A 611 -3.20 -34.51 19.23
C ILE A 611 -2.98 -36.03 19.33
N GLN A 612 -1.97 -36.59 18.63
CA GLN A 612 -1.58 -38.00 18.77
C GLN A 612 -1.10 -38.29 20.22
N GLY A 613 -0.40 -37.35 20.84
CA GLY A 613 -0.04 -37.43 22.25
C GLY A 613 -1.27 -37.50 23.15
N TYR A 614 -2.24 -36.62 22.98
CA TYR A 614 -3.50 -36.64 23.73
C TYR A 614 -4.28 -37.93 23.50
N GLN A 615 -4.33 -38.40 22.26
CA GLN A 615 -4.97 -39.69 21.94
C GLN A 615 -4.29 -40.88 22.63
N ALA A 616 -2.96 -40.90 22.65
CA ALA A 616 -2.21 -41.97 23.36
C ALA A 616 -2.48 -41.97 24.84
N HIS A 617 -2.46 -40.77 25.48
CA HIS A 617 -2.82 -40.63 26.89
C HIS A 617 -4.26 -41.10 27.20
N THR A 618 -5.19 -40.71 26.33
CA THR A 618 -6.60 -41.08 26.44
C THR A 618 -6.78 -42.58 26.35
N ARG A 619 -6.15 -43.25 25.39
CA ARG A 619 -6.21 -44.73 25.21
C ARG A 619 -5.60 -45.46 26.40
N LEU A 620 -4.47 -44.95 26.91
CA LEU A 620 -3.83 -45.54 28.08
C LEU A 620 -4.73 -45.40 29.31
N ALA A 621 -5.37 -44.24 29.51
CA ALA A 621 -6.30 -44.02 30.63
C ALA A 621 -7.53 -44.94 30.54
N ILE A 622 -8.09 -45.12 29.33
CA ILE A 622 -9.20 -46.08 29.10
C ILE A 622 -8.76 -47.49 29.51
N ALA A 623 -7.62 -47.96 29.02
CA ALA A 623 -7.12 -49.30 29.33
C ALA A 623 -6.90 -49.49 30.82
N ARG A 624 -6.30 -48.49 31.51
CA ARG A 624 -6.07 -48.50 32.97
C ARG A 624 -7.37 -48.54 33.75
N LEU A 625 -8.36 -47.75 33.37
CA LEU A 625 -9.67 -47.73 34.07
C LEU A 625 -10.46 -49.01 33.84
N GLN A 626 -10.37 -49.62 32.63
CA GLN A 626 -10.99 -50.87 32.36
C GLN A 626 -10.34 -52.03 33.12
N ASP A 627 -9.00 -52.06 33.21
CA ASP A 627 -8.27 -53.04 33.97
C ASP A 627 -8.60 -52.93 35.49
N ALA A 628 -8.63 -51.67 36.02
CA ALA A 628 -9.02 -51.43 37.41
C ALA A 628 -10.47 -51.94 37.71
N ALA A 629 -11.41 -51.68 36.80
CA ALA A 629 -12.79 -52.12 36.92
C ALA A 629 -12.90 -53.63 36.87
N MET A 630 -12.11 -54.31 36.02
CA MET A 630 -12.06 -55.77 35.95
C MET A 630 -11.45 -56.39 37.21
N GLN A 631 -10.40 -55.78 37.77
CA GLN A 631 -9.79 -56.20 39.04
C GLN A 631 -10.73 -56.04 40.20
N GLU A 632 -11.51 -54.95 40.23
CA GLU A 632 -12.49 -54.70 41.29
C GLU A 632 -13.66 -55.70 41.18
N ALA A 633 -14.16 -55.93 39.96
CA ALA A 633 -15.17 -56.96 39.72
C ALA A 633 -14.70 -58.40 40.10
N ALA A 634 -13.40 -58.69 39.86
CA ALA A 634 -12.81 -59.95 40.30
C ALA A 634 -12.61 -60.08 41.77
N ARG A 635 -12.48 -58.96 42.50
CA ARG A 635 -12.34 -58.93 44.00
C ARG A 635 -13.66 -58.97 44.75
N GLN A 636 -14.79 -58.61 44.09
CA GLN A 636 -16.10 -58.77 44.71
C GLN A 636 -16.38 -60.27 44.83
N PRO A 637 -16.53 -60.82 46.03
CA PRO A 637 -16.88 -62.23 46.15
C PRO A 637 -18.22 -62.48 45.51
N LEU A 638 -18.31 -63.58 44.76
CA LEU A 638 -19.57 -64.06 44.19
C LEU A 638 -20.53 -64.23 45.38
N LEU A 639 -21.28 -63.15 45.67
CA LEU A 639 -22.48 -63.25 46.48
C LEU A 639 -23.39 -64.23 45.77
N GLU A 640 -23.59 -65.43 46.36
CA GLU A 640 -24.43 -66.50 45.90
C GLU A 640 -25.70 -66.00 45.24
N ARG A 641 -25.82 -66.18 43.93
CA ARG A 641 -27.14 -66.11 43.26
C ARG A 641 -27.94 -67.36 43.80
N PRO A 642 -29.10 -67.15 44.37
CA PRO A 642 -29.98 -68.26 44.68
C PRO A 642 -30.29 -68.95 43.33
N LEU A 643 -29.99 -70.27 43.26
CA LEU A 643 -30.44 -71.13 42.17
C LEU A 643 -31.99 -71.22 42.22
N GLU A 644 -32.70 -70.27 41.61
CA GLU A 644 -34.09 -70.50 41.31
C GLU A 644 -34.18 -71.25 39.96
N SER A 645 -34.56 -72.49 40.13
CA SER A 645 -34.96 -73.38 39.06
C SER A 645 -36.19 -72.82 38.36
N ASN A 646 -36.05 -72.33 37.15
CA ASN A 646 -37.17 -72.23 36.25
C ASN A 646 -36.75 -72.65 34.83
N GLY A 647 -36.88 -73.96 34.64
CA GLY A 647 -36.86 -74.54 33.30
C GLY A 647 -38.20 -74.32 32.58
N LEU A 648 -38.51 -73.13 32.08
CA LEU A 648 -39.68 -72.88 31.23
C LEU A 648 -39.61 -71.63 30.38
N GLU A 649 -38.44 -70.99 30.21
CA GLU A 649 -38.32 -69.79 29.35
C GLU A 649 -37.41 -69.90 28.10
N VAL A 650 -36.92 -71.07 27.76
CA VAL A 650 -36.05 -71.24 26.58
C VAL A 650 -36.85 -71.32 25.26
N GLN A 651 -38.17 -71.60 25.30
CA GLN A 651 -38.98 -71.67 24.07
C GLN A 651 -39.57 -70.34 23.60
N ASN A 652 -39.56 -69.27 24.43
CA ASN A 652 -40.08 -67.96 24.02
C ASN A 652 -39.02 -66.99 23.41
N GLN A 653 -37.74 -67.28 23.58
CA GLN A 653 -36.68 -66.41 23.01
C GLN A 653 -36.31 -66.76 21.54
N GLU A 654 -36.57 -67.99 21.11
CA GLU A 654 -36.37 -68.35 19.69
C GLU A 654 -37.44 -67.78 18.78
N ASN A 655 -38.74 -67.72 19.26
CA ASN A 655 -39.83 -67.12 18.49
C ASN A 655 -39.78 -65.58 18.41
N ALA A 656 -39.05 -64.92 19.34
CA ALA A 656 -38.80 -63.45 19.29
C ALA A 656 -37.64 -63.08 18.35
N ARG A 657 -36.69 -64.01 18.15
CA ARG A 657 -35.57 -63.75 17.23
C ARG A 657 -35.95 -63.98 15.74
N GLU A 658 -36.85 -64.93 15.48
CA GLU A 658 -37.38 -65.11 14.11
C GLU A 658 -38.32 -63.96 13.65
N LYS A 659 -39.09 -63.33 14.55
CA LYS A 659 -39.91 -62.18 14.16
C LYS A 659 -39.10 -60.89 13.91
N ASN A 660 -37.99 -60.70 14.61
CA ASN A 660 -37.12 -59.52 14.38
C ASN A 660 -36.24 -59.65 13.12
N SER A 661 -35.88 -60.89 12.69
CA SER A 661 -35.13 -61.08 11.43
C SER A 661 -36.00 -60.83 10.20
N ILE A 662 -37.30 -61.12 10.25
CA ILE A 662 -38.26 -60.85 9.15
C ILE A 662 -38.61 -59.38 9.00
N GLU A 663 -38.54 -58.58 10.10
CA GLU A 663 -38.83 -57.13 10.06
C GLU A 663 -37.60 -56.33 9.57
N VAL A 664 -36.38 -56.78 9.83
CA VAL A 664 -35.14 -56.15 9.34
C VAL A 664 -34.94 -56.42 7.83
N GLU A 665 -35.35 -57.58 7.30
CA GLU A 665 -35.25 -57.89 5.89
C GLU A 665 -36.26 -57.08 5.03
N LYS A 666 -37.45 -56.73 5.58
CA LYS A 666 -38.42 -55.88 4.92
C LYS A 666 -38.09 -54.38 4.90
N VAL A 667 -37.26 -53.91 5.84
CA VAL A 667 -36.84 -52.51 5.90
C VAL A 667 -35.63 -52.28 4.98
N THR A 668 -34.79 -53.27 4.73
CA THR A 668 -33.65 -53.20 3.78
C THR A 668 -34.08 -53.28 2.33
N GLU A 669 -35.15 -54.07 2.00
CA GLU A 669 -35.70 -54.13 0.65
C GLU A 669 -36.44 -52.83 0.24
N LYS A 670 -37.04 -52.09 1.18
CA LYS A 670 -37.73 -50.83 0.93
C LYS A 670 -36.78 -49.63 0.74
N LYS A 671 -35.57 -49.69 1.30
CA LYS A 671 -34.52 -48.68 1.09
C LYS A 671 -33.73 -48.86 -0.19
N SER A 672 -33.59 -50.06 -0.71
CA SER A 672 -32.92 -50.33 -1.98
C SER A 672 -33.77 -49.98 -3.23
N VAL A 673 -35.10 -49.87 -3.09
CA VAL A 673 -36.01 -49.44 -4.16
C VAL A 673 -36.16 -47.92 -4.25
N GLU A 674 -35.92 -47.16 -3.15
CA GLU A 674 -35.93 -45.71 -3.17
C GLU A 674 -34.62 -45.05 -3.67
N ILE A 675 -33.50 -45.79 -3.63
CA ILE A 675 -32.17 -45.30 -4.12
C ILE A 675 -32.05 -45.48 -5.64
N SER A 676 -32.75 -46.43 -6.25
CA SER A 676 -32.76 -46.64 -7.71
C SER A 676 -33.73 -45.75 -8.51
N ALA A 677 -34.60 -44.97 -7.81
CA ALA A 677 -35.55 -44.07 -8.44
C ALA A 677 -35.09 -42.59 -8.48
N SER A 678 -33.97 -42.24 -7.80
CA SER A 678 -33.47 -40.86 -7.75
C SER A 678 -32.24 -40.56 -8.65
N GLU A 679 -31.69 -41.54 -9.36
CA GLU A 679 -30.57 -41.35 -10.31
C GLU A 679 -30.99 -41.26 -11.80
N GLY A 680 -32.26 -41.16 -12.09
CA GLY A 680 -32.81 -41.16 -13.46
C GLY A 680 -33.26 -39.82 -14.04
N VAL A 681 -33.06 -38.71 -13.35
CA VAL A 681 -33.47 -37.37 -13.86
C VAL A 681 -32.39 -36.34 -13.54
N GLN A 682 -31.34 -36.35 -14.31
CA GLN A 682 -30.52 -35.14 -14.62
C GLN A 682 -29.50 -35.50 -15.73
N SER A 683 -30.00 -35.52 -16.97
CA SER A 683 -29.17 -35.27 -18.15
C SER A 683 -30.11 -34.83 -19.28
N GLU A 684 -30.39 -33.53 -19.37
CA GLU A 684 -30.58 -32.73 -20.58
C GLU A 684 -30.10 -31.31 -20.32
#